data_940ab54fa63fb4f118b14ac23645a837
#
_entry.id   940ab54fa63fb4f118b14ac23645a837
#
_cell.length_a   1.000
_cell.length_b   1.000
_cell.length_c   1.000
_cell.angle_alpha   90.00
_cell.angle_beta   90.00
_cell.angle_gamma   90.00
#
_symmetry.space_group_name_H-M   'P 1'
#
loop_
_entity.id
_entity.type
_entity.pdbx_description
1 polymer ?
#
loop_
_entity_poly.entity_id
_entity_poly.type
_entity_poly.pdbx_seq_one_letter_code
_entity_poly.pdbx_strand_id
1 'polypeptide(L)'
;MRLKRLLYAGALALALLCMAAPALAHGYIVRAIPEDRAALARSPLRVQVWFSEALEPEFSQITVANAAGEVVASAPADPDDPSLLAVRLPPDLPDGAYSVDLRIAFASDGHVINERRVFFVGEAGDMASAAASDAAIPLEVLWRTLALGGAMVLLGATTLYAVVLVPAWGSSAYPAGRLPPRVMTALNRLMLTALLAALAGNLLALLQQTMAFFDADAVRVLTEGLWQVVRTGTQFGDTWTFRMLLLGVTASLWLGSLWARGQQPAFVRSFWAAGAWASALLLGSYSLASHAAGSPVLPWFALANDWLHLTAVSIWAGGLAALVWVLPSALRPYTSEAQRHALVAALNRFSPLAFASALIVVTSGIFASLLWITGPEQALSRYGLSLAGKVLLVAALLGLGALHRAALDPARYARLAALGQRMGGPKRTLFIEAGLGLVIVAAAALLSATPVPRQPVVSAPAPSAVAEVGALQVSLTMAPGGPGVNTEDVLVQRAGQPADEVTVAVRVIDPARDIRGAWRPADPAGDGLFVAAGADIDRAGPWLALVDVRNGAELTRAAFPFDISADAAVQLVRPPSLLHVLALVAVVGAALIGLWPLIRRGYNRLDTSPLALALLGGALLLIVAVIVGGVILSQQSDAIFASYMTPLPVAVNPVLPDQASLARGAAALNESCAAWTDSPVFDELVERLPRLRDEELHDAAVNGW
;
A
#
# COMPACT_ATOMS: atom_id res chain seq x y z
N MET A 1 -1.75 34.20 -22.27
CA MET A 1 -2.88 33.24 -22.25
C MET A 1 -2.42 31.77 -22.18
N ARG A 2 -1.33 31.34 -22.83
CA ARG A 2 -0.91 29.91 -22.93
C ARG A 2 -0.29 29.35 -21.63
N LEU A 3 0.44 30.15 -20.85
CA LEU A 3 1.00 29.75 -19.55
C LEU A 3 -0.09 29.43 -18.52
N LYS A 4 -1.20 30.22 -18.51
CA LYS A 4 -2.36 29.96 -17.65
C LYS A 4 -3.02 28.60 -17.97
N ARG A 5 -3.09 28.21 -19.27
CA ARG A 5 -3.67 26.91 -19.68
C ARG A 5 -2.80 25.73 -19.27
N LEU A 6 -1.46 25.86 -19.28
CA LEU A 6 -0.52 24.85 -18.79
C LEU A 6 -0.56 24.73 -17.26
N LEU A 7 -0.68 25.85 -16.55
CA LEU A 7 -0.87 25.85 -15.10
C LEU A 7 -2.22 25.24 -14.71
N TYR A 8 -3.30 25.50 -15.48
CA TYR A 8 -4.59 24.86 -15.25
C TYR A 8 -4.57 23.37 -15.57
N ALA A 9 -3.88 22.93 -16.63
CA ALA A 9 -3.72 21.52 -16.94
C ALA A 9 -2.88 20.79 -15.87
N GLY A 10 -1.82 21.41 -15.37
CA GLY A 10 -1.01 20.89 -14.28
C GLY A 10 -1.78 20.86 -12.94
N ALA A 11 -2.53 21.92 -12.65
CA ALA A 11 -3.38 21.98 -11.46
C ALA A 11 -4.55 20.99 -11.53
N LEU A 12 -5.12 20.78 -12.71
CA LEU A 12 -6.17 19.79 -12.93
C LEU A 12 -5.62 18.36 -12.82
N ALA A 13 -4.43 18.08 -13.36
CA ALA A 13 -3.76 16.79 -13.20
C ALA A 13 -3.38 16.53 -11.73
N LEU A 14 -2.95 17.56 -11.01
CA LEU A 14 -2.68 17.47 -9.58
C LEU A 14 -3.96 17.29 -8.76
N ALA A 15 -5.04 17.98 -9.12
CA ALA A 15 -6.35 17.83 -8.47
C ALA A 15 -6.96 16.44 -8.72
N LEU A 16 -6.79 15.89 -9.92
CA LEU A 16 -7.24 14.52 -10.26
C LEU A 16 -6.41 13.45 -9.54
N LEU A 17 -5.12 13.68 -9.33
CA LEU A 17 -4.27 12.85 -8.47
C LEU A 17 -4.70 12.90 -6.98
N CYS A 18 -5.23 14.05 -6.54
CA CYS A 18 -5.74 14.21 -5.18
C CYS A 18 -7.12 13.56 -4.93
N MET A 19 -7.81 13.05 -5.94
CA MET A 19 -9.14 12.43 -5.83
C MET A 19 -9.10 10.89 -5.76
N ALA A 20 -7.92 10.26 -5.89
CA ALA A 20 -7.79 8.82 -5.68
C ALA A 20 -7.92 8.49 -4.18
N ALA A 21 -8.69 7.48 -3.80
CA ALA A 21 -8.83 7.06 -2.39
C ALA A 21 -7.49 6.62 -1.79
N PRO A 22 -7.21 6.85 -0.49
CA PRO A 22 -5.97 6.42 0.12
C PRO A 22 -5.89 4.90 0.09
N ALA A 23 -4.98 4.35 -0.71
CA ALA A 23 -4.54 2.98 -0.56
C ALA A 23 -3.54 2.98 0.61
N LEU A 24 -3.88 2.30 1.69
CA LEU A 24 -2.98 2.06 2.82
C LEU A 24 -2.09 0.87 2.44
N ALA A 25 -0.79 0.97 2.57
CA ALA A 25 0.14 -0.10 2.25
C ALA A 25 1.02 -0.43 3.46
N HIS A 26 1.17 -1.72 3.75
CA HIS A 26 1.92 -2.36 4.83
C HIS A 26 1.32 -2.20 6.22
N GLY A 27 0.34 -3.07 6.50
CA GLY A 27 -0.21 -3.25 7.81
C GLY A 27 0.81 -3.81 8.82
N TYR A 28 0.59 -3.50 10.06
CA TYR A 28 1.30 -4.06 11.20
C TYR A 28 0.30 -4.50 12.27
N ILE A 29 0.75 -5.35 13.18
CA ILE A 29 -0.07 -5.77 14.31
C ILE A 29 -0.20 -4.59 15.27
N VAL A 30 -1.44 -4.15 15.49
CA VAL A 30 -1.79 -3.07 16.42
C VAL A 30 -1.85 -3.63 17.83
N ARG A 31 -2.50 -4.80 17.99
CA ARG A 31 -2.66 -5.48 19.26
C ARG A 31 -2.81 -6.98 19.04
N ALA A 32 -2.42 -7.75 20.01
CA ALA A 32 -2.70 -9.19 20.06
C ALA A 32 -3.11 -9.58 21.48
N ILE A 33 -4.08 -10.46 21.59
CA ILE A 33 -4.52 -11.07 22.86
C ILE A 33 -4.58 -12.58 22.64
N PRO A 34 -3.82 -13.37 23.39
CA PRO A 34 -2.79 -12.95 24.34
C PRO A 34 -1.64 -12.20 23.70
N GLU A 35 -0.92 -11.38 24.49
CA GLU A 35 0.32 -10.77 24.02
C GLU A 35 1.38 -11.83 23.70
N ASP A 36 2.34 -11.48 22.85
CA ASP A 36 3.44 -12.39 22.55
C ASP A 36 4.21 -12.76 23.81
N ARG A 37 4.39 -14.05 24.04
CA ARG A 37 5.03 -14.65 25.21
C ARG A 37 4.27 -14.43 26.54
N ALA A 38 2.98 -14.13 26.49
CA ALA A 38 2.16 -14.03 27.70
C ALA A 38 2.07 -15.41 28.39
N ALA A 39 2.24 -15.45 29.71
CA ALA A 39 1.96 -16.61 30.53
C ALA A 39 0.60 -16.38 31.23
N LEU A 40 -0.35 -17.24 30.93
CA LEU A 40 -1.72 -17.14 31.39
C LEU A 40 -1.98 -18.19 32.49
N ALA A 41 -2.61 -17.79 33.59
CA ALA A 41 -2.97 -18.72 34.68
C ALA A 41 -4.03 -19.73 34.24
N ARG A 42 -4.79 -19.45 33.19
CA ARG A 42 -5.84 -20.31 32.61
C ARG A 42 -5.82 -20.27 31.11
N SER A 43 -6.41 -21.29 30.47
CA SER A 43 -6.62 -21.33 29.02
C SER A 43 -7.44 -20.14 28.53
N PRO A 44 -6.95 -19.36 27.53
CA PRO A 44 -7.78 -18.36 26.90
C PRO A 44 -8.80 -19.04 25.97
N LEU A 45 -10.04 -18.55 25.92
CA LEU A 45 -11.06 -19.11 25.03
C LEU A 45 -10.91 -18.59 23.59
N ARG A 46 -10.11 -17.54 23.37
CA ARG A 46 -9.90 -16.93 22.06
C ARG A 46 -8.50 -16.33 21.94
N VAL A 47 -7.95 -16.40 20.73
CA VAL A 47 -6.79 -15.58 20.31
C VAL A 47 -7.28 -14.56 19.30
N GLN A 48 -6.88 -13.30 19.47
CA GLN A 48 -7.29 -12.19 18.63
C GLN A 48 -6.09 -11.32 18.29
N VAL A 49 -5.97 -10.92 17.01
CA VAL A 49 -4.88 -10.09 16.52
C VAL A 49 -5.45 -9.03 15.60
N TRP A 50 -5.28 -7.75 15.96
CA TRP A 50 -5.75 -6.60 15.21
C TRP A 50 -4.62 -6.00 14.39
N PHE A 51 -4.96 -5.61 13.18
CA PHE A 51 -4.04 -5.03 12.21
C PHE A 51 -4.40 -3.58 11.90
N SER A 52 -3.42 -2.80 11.48
CA SER A 52 -3.59 -1.38 11.15
C SER A 52 -4.34 -1.14 9.84
N GLU A 53 -4.62 -2.19 9.08
CA GLU A 53 -5.36 -2.13 7.82
C GLU A 53 -6.09 -3.44 7.54
N ALA A 54 -7.00 -3.40 6.56
CA ALA A 54 -7.77 -4.56 6.14
C ALA A 54 -6.87 -5.66 5.57
N LEU A 55 -7.25 -6.89 5.84
CA LEU A 55 -6.67 -8.10 5.30
C LEU A 55 -7.51 -8.59 4.12
N GLU A 56 -6.91 -9.39 3.24
CA GLU A 56 -7.64 -10.22 2.28
C GLU A 56 -8.21 -11.42 3.04
N PRO A 57 -9.54 -11.50 3.27
CA PRO A 57 -10.10 -12.47 4.22
C PRO A 57 -9.87 -13.92 3.81
N GLU A 58 -9.94 -14.20 2.50
CA GLU A 58 -9.77 -15.56 1.96
C GLU A 58 -8.29 -16.04 2.01
N PHE A 59 -7.36 -15.11 2.20
CA PHE A 59 -5.92 -15.40 2.17
C PHE A 59 -5.21 -15.18 3.50
N SER A 60 -5.96 -14.71 4.50
CA SER A 60 -5.44 -14.46 5.84
C SER A 60 -5.98 -15.49 6.82
N GLN A 61 -5.10 -16.04 7.66
CA GLN A 61 -5.47 -17.14 8.55
C GLN A 61 -4.68 -17.06 9.86
N ILE A 62 -5.35 -17.39 10.94
CA ILE A 62 -4.74 -17.64 12.25
C ILE A 62 -4.82 -19.14 12.56
N THR A 63 -3.71 -19.72 12.98
CA THR A 63 -3.64 -21.14 13.38
C THR A 63 -2.95 -21.25 14.72
N VAL A 64 -3.57 -21.93 15.67
CA VAL A 64 -2.98 -22.20 16.98
C VAL A 64 -2.59 -23.66 17.05
N ALA A 65 -1.35 -23.95 17.45
CA ALA A 65 -0.85 -25.30 17.61
C ALA A 65 -0.16 -25.47 18.97
N ASN A 66 -0.20 -26.68 19.52
CA ASN A 66 0.49 -27.04 20.76
C ASN A 66 2.02 -27.22 20.53
N ALA A 67 2.76 -27.50 21.58
CA ALA A 67 4.22 -27.71 21.52
C ALA A 67 4.63 -28.92 20.66
N ALA A 68 3.76 -29.87 20.40
CA ALA A 68 4.00 -31.00 19.50
C ALA A 68 3.74 -30.65 18.02
N GLY A 69 3.23 -29.42 17.72
CA GLY A 69 2.86 -28.97 16.38
C GLY A 69 1.46 -29.44 15.95
N GLU A 70 0.67 -30.00 16.85
CA GLU A 70 -0.72 -30.37 16.55
C GLU A 70 -1.59 -29.13 16.54
N VAL A 71 -2.39 -28.95 15.48
CA VAL A 71 -3.30 -27.81 15.32
C VAL A 71 -4.47 -27.97 16.31
N VAL A 72 -4.60 -26.99 17.19
CA VAL A 72 -5.65 -26.91 18.20
C VAL A 72 -6.89 -26.21 17.63
N ALA A 73 -6.67 -25.11 16.91
CA ALA A 73 -7.72 -24.33 16.28
C ALA A 73 -7.17 -23.52 15.10
N SER A 74 -8.05 -23.20 14.13
CA SER A 74 -7.70 -22.35 13.00
C SER A 74 -8.93 -21.60 12.49
N ALA A 75 -8.75 -20.33 12.04
CA ALA A 75 -9.82 -19.52 11.47
C ALA A 75 -9.28 -18.58 10.38
N PRO A 76 -10.08 -18.22 9.36
CA PRO A 76 -9.77 -17.12 8.44
C PRO A 76 -9.91 -15.77 9.14
N ALA A 77 -9.69 -14.67 8.40
CA ALA A 77 -10.00 -13.33 8.90
C ALA A 77 -11.50 -13.18 9.18
N ASP A 78 -11.81 -12.32 10.14
CA ASP A 78 -13.19 -12.04 10.52
C ASP A 78 -13.94 -11.36 9.35
N PRO A 79 -15.07 -11.90 8.87
CA PRO A 79 -15.79 -11.30 7.76
C PRO A 79 -16.42 -9.94 8.11
N ASP A 80 -16.72 -9.69 9.38
CA ASP A 80 -17.34 -8.45 9.86
C ASP A 80 -16.28 -7.38 10.19
N ASP A 81 -15.04 -7.81 10.51
CA ASP A 81 -13.90 -6.95 10.74
C ASP A 81 -12.67 -7.46 9.97
N PRO A 82 -12.46 -7.04 8.73
CA PRO A 82 -11.32 -7.50 7.92
C PRO A 82 -9.95 -7.09 8.48
N SER A 83 -9.90 -6.26 9.53
CA SER A 83 -8.64 -5.95 10.22
C SER A 83 -8.35 -6.88 11.41
N LEU A 84 -9.19 -7.90 11.64
CA LEU A 84 -9.10 -8.82 12.75
C LEU A 84 -8.87 -10.27 12.30
N LEU A 85 -7.85 -10.92 12.87
CA LEU A 85 -7.74 -12.38 12.92
C LEU A 85 -8.13 -12.86 14.30
N ALA A 86 -9.17 -13.67 14.39
CA ALA A 86 -9.65 -14.22 15.66
C ALA A 86 -9.96 -15.71 15.54
N VAL A 87 -9.56 -16.49 16.53
CA VAL A 87 -9.85 -17.92 16.58
C VAL A 87 -10.30 -18.32 17.99
N ARG A 88 -11.42 -19.05 18.09
CA ARG A 88 -11.87 -19.67 19.34
C ARG A 88 -11.03 -20.90 19.63
N LEU A 89 -10.63 -21.04 20.89
CA LEU A 89 -9.91 -22.20 21.40
C LEU A 89 -10.87 -23.16 22.15
N PRO A 90 -10.55 -24.44 22.18
CA PRO A 90 -11.23 -25.36 23.07
C PRO A 90 -11.13 -24.89 24.54
N PRO A 91 -12.18 -25.04 25.34
CA PRO A 91 -12.07 -24.79 26.76
C PRO A 91 -11.06 -25.76 27.40
N ASP A 92 -10.39 -25.31 28.44
CA ASP A 92 -9.51 -26.15 29.27
C ASP A 92 -8.30 -26.71 28.48
N LEU A 93 -7.57 -25.84 27.73
CA LEU A 93 -6.31 -26.24 27.12
C LEU A 93 -5.33 -26.72 28.25
N PRO A 94 -4.61 -27.82 28.03
CA PRO A 94 -3.56 -28.24 28.94
C PRO A 94 -2.48 -27.19 29.19
N ASP A 95 -1.88 -27.22 30.37
CA ASP A 95 -0.69 -26.40 30.62
C ASP A 95 0.39 -26.70 29.61
N GLY A 96 1.00 -25.67 29.07
CA GLY A 96 2.04 -25.81 28.05
C GLY A 96 2.22 -24.57 27.16
N ALA A 97 3.08 -24.73 26.18
CA ALA A 97 3.37 -23.69 25.18
C ALA A 97 2.50 -23.88 23.93
N TYR A 98 1.99 -22.78 23.41
CA TYR A 98 1.17 -22.73 22.20
C TYR A 98 1.75 -21.74 21.21
N SER A 99 1.91 -22.16 19.96
CA SER A 99 2.25 -21.25 18.85
C SER A 99 0.98 -20.69 18.21
N VAL A 100 1.04 -19.43 17.84
CA VAL A 100 0.02 -18.72 17.05
C VAL A 100 0.66 -18.38 15.73
N ASP A 101 0.40 -19.16 14.71
CA ASP A 101 0.91 -18.98 13.37
C ASP A 101 -0.06 -18.10 12.60
N LEU A 102 0.39 -16.90 12.24
CA LEU A 102 -0.36 -15.90 11.50
C LEU A 102 0.10 -15.91 10.05
N ARG A 103 -0.83 -16.11 9.14
CA ARG A 103 -0.67 -15.86 7.74
C ARG A 103 -1.48 -14.62 7.41
N ILE A 104 -0.80 -13.55 7.02
CA ILE A 104 -1.35 -12.22 6.91
C ILE A 104 -1.18 -11.78 5.46
N ALA A 105 -2.28 -11.61 4.73
CA ALA A 105 -2.31 -11.06 3.39
C ALA A 105 -2.96 -9.67 3.45
N PHE A 106 -2.17 -8.62 3.30
CA PHE A 106 -2.69 -7.25 3.34
C PHE A 106 -3.41 -6.89 2.04
N ALA A 107 -4.62 -6.33 2.17
CA ALA A 107 -5.44 -5.98 1.01
C ALA A 107 -4.82 -4.86 0.18
N SER A 108 -4.07 -3.95 0.80
CA SER A 108 -3.54 -2.74 0.14
C SER A 108 -2.49 -3.01 -0.93
N ASP A 109 -1.57 -3.95 -0.69
CA ASP A 109 -0.44 -4.25 -1.58
C ASP A 109 -0.29 -5.72 -1.94
N GLY A 110 -1.13 -6.59 -1.34
CA GLY A 110 -1.12 -8.02 -1.53
C GLY A 110 0.08 -8.72 -0.87
N HIS A 111 0.84 -8.02 -0.01
CA HIS A 111 2.00 -8.61 0.64
C HIS A 111 1.58 -9.67 1.64
N VAL A 112 2.14 -10.88 1.52
CA VAL A 112 1.85 -11.99 2.43
C VAL A 112 2.99 -12.14 3.42
N ILE A 113 2.68 -12.04 4.71
CA ILE A 113 3.62 -12.19 5.81
C ILE A 113 3.22 -13.42 6.65
N ASN A 114 4.20 -14.22 7.03
CA ASN A 114 4.02 -15.28 8.01
C ASN A 114 4.76 -14.88 9.29
N GLU A 115 4.01 -14.78 10.40
CA GLU A 115 4.55 -14.47 11.72
C GLU A 115 4.14 -15.56 12.70
N ARG A 116 5.04 -15.94 13.61
CA ARG A 116 4.74 -16.85 14.70
C ARG A 116 4.85 -16.13 16.03
N ARG A 117 3.78 -16.15 16.81
CA ARG A 117 3.72 -15.68 18.18
C ARG A 117 3.56 -16.88 19.12
N VAL A 118 3.74 -16.67 20.40
CA VAL A 118 3.67 -17.76 21.39
C VAL A 118 2.92 -17.25 22.61
N PHE A 119 2.12 -18.11 23.23
CA PHE A 119 1.63 -17.90 24.59
C PHE A 119 1.77 -19.18 25.40
N PHE A 120 1.68 -19.07 26.70
CA PHE A 120 1.82 -20.19 27.64
C PHE A 120 0.57 -20.25 28.51
N VAL A 121 0.10 -21.47 28.77
CA VAL A 121 -0.90 -21.77 29.81
C VAL A 121 -0.14 -22.38 30.97
N GLY A 122 -0.29 -21.82 32.18
CA GLY A 122 0.53 -22.18 33.33
C GLY A 122 1.87 -21.43 33.35
N GLU A 123 2.96 -22.14 33.58
CA GLU A 123 4.30 -21.54 33.65
C GLU A 123 4.86 -21.18 32.28
N ALA A 124 5.64 -20.07 32.23
CA ALA A 124 6.31 -19.65 31.01
C ALA A 124 7.37 -20.68 30.59
N GLY A 125 7.37 -21.08 29.32
CA GLY A 125 8.28 -22.05 28.73
C GLY A 125 9.30 -21.42 27.76
N ASP A 126 10.08 -22.28 27.09
CA ASP A 126 11.18 -21.88 26.20
C ASP A 126 10.81 -21.82 24.71
N MET A 127 9.52 -21.98 24.34
CA MET A 127 9.12 -21.87 22.93
C MET A 127 9.42 -20.48 22.40
N ALA A 128 10.10 -20.41 21.25
CA ALA A 128 10.50 -19.15 20.65
C ALA A 128 9.41 -18.63 19.69
N SER A 129 9.08 -17.34 19.81
CA SER A 129 8.39 -16.62 18.75
C SER A 129 9.34 -16.42 17.58
N ALA A 130 8.83 -16.50 16.36
CA ALA A 130 9.56 -16.13 15.16
C ALA A 130 8.93 -14.86 14.59
N ALA A 131 9.74 -13.80 14.52
CA ALA A 131 9.32 -12.60 13.82
C ALA A 131 9.00 -12.93 12.35
N ALA A 132 8.16 -12.11 11.74
CA ALA A 132 7.86 -12.20 10.32
C ALA A 132 9.16 -12.40 9.52
N SER A 133 9.13 -13.27 8.53
CA SER A 133 10.28 -13.51 7.66
C SER A 133 10.59 -12.24 6.87
N ASP A 134 11.53 -11.44 7.37
CA ASP A 134 11.99 -10.20 6.74
C ASP A 134 12.94 -10.46 5.55
N ALA A 135 13.19 -11.71 5.19
CA ALA A 135 14.06 -12.04 4.09
C ALA A 135 13.31 -11.82 2.76
N ALA A 136 13.80 -10.90 1.94
CA ALA A 136 13.28 -10.72 0.59
C ALA A 136 13.44 -12.01 -0.21
N ILE A 137 12.35 -12.47 -0.82
CA ILE A 137 12.35 -13.68 -1.65
C ILE A 137 13.12 -13.37 -2.94
N PRO A 138 14.15 -14.16 -3.32
CA PRO A 138 14.94 -13.88 -4.52
C PRO A 138 14.12 -13.71 -5.81
N LEU A 139 13.02 -14.46 -5.95
CA LEU A 139 12.10 -14.33 -7.08
C LEU A 139 11.38 -12.98 -7.06
N GLU A 140 11.05 -12.46 -5.89
CA GLU A 140 10.42 -11.15 -5.72
C GLU A 140 11.37 -10.03 -6.17
N VAL A 141 12.61 -10.05 -5.73
CA VAL A 141 13.64 -9.09 -6.18
C VAL A 141 13.84 -9.18 -7.69
N LEU A 142 13.83 -10.37 -8.26
CA LEU A 142 14.00 -10.59 -9.70
C LEU A 142 12.85 -9.93 -10.48
N TRP A 143 11.59 -10.26 -10.17
CA TRP A 143 10.49 -9.72 -10.95
C TRP A 143 10.31 -8.20 -10.74
N ARG A 144 10.55 -7.68 -9.52
CA ARG A 144 10.55 -6.25 -9.26
C ARG A 144 11.63 -5.54 -10.09
N THR A 145 12.84 -6.13 -10.18
CA THR A 145 13.93 -5.59 -11.00
C THR A 145 13.57 -5.56 -12.49
N LEU A 146 12.98 -6.64 -13.01
CA LEU A 146 12.58 -6.73 -14.42
C LEU A 146 11.43 -5.77 -14.74
N ALA A 147 10.39 -5.78 -13.92
CA ALA A 147 9.18 -4.98 -14.15
C ALA A 147 9.50 -3.48 -14.05
N LEU A 148 10.10 -3.06 -12.94
CA LEU A 148 10.44 -1.65 -12.70
C LEU A 148 11.55 -1.19 -13.64
N GLY A 149 12.64 -1.97 -13.79
CA GLY A 149 13.75 -1.65 -14.68
C GLY A 149 13.31 -1.51 -16.13
N GLY A 150 12.43 -2.40 -16.61
CA GLY A 150 11.80 -2.30 -17.93
C GLY A 150 11.03 -1.00 -18.09
N ALA A 151 10.13 -0.69 -17.15
CA ALA A 151 9.34 0.56 -17.16
C ALA A 151 10.23 1.82 -17.13
N MET A 152 11.30 1.81 -16.34
CA MET A 152 12.26 2.91 -16.26
C MET A 152 13.00 3.13 -17.58
N VAL A 153 13.41 2.06 -18.26
CA VAL A 153 14.07 2.15 -19.57
C VAL A 153 13.08 2.65 -20.64
N LEU A 154 11.81 2.26 -20.60
CA LEU A 154 10.77 2.76 -21.51
C LEU A 154 10.64 4.30 -21.42
N LEU A 155 10.51 4.85 -20.22
CA LEU A 155 10.45 6.30 -20.04
C LEU A 155 11.77 6.98 -20.40
N GLY A 156 12.90 6.42 -19.98
CA GLY A 156 14.23 6.96 -20.27
C GLY A 156 14.53 7.01 -21.77
N ALA A 157 14.23 5.94 -22.51
CA ALA A 157 14.47 5.86 -23.96
C ALA A 157 13.57 6.82 -24.75
N THR A 158 12.29 6.93 -24.38
CA THR A 158 11.34 7.84 -25.03
C THR A 158 11.71 9.31 -24.79
N THR A 159 12.11 9.65 -23.56
CA THR A 159 12.60 10.99 -23.20
C THR A 159 13.92 11.31 -23.90
N LEU A 160 14.88 10.37 -23.89
CA LEU A 160 16.15 10.53 -24.58
C LEU A 160 15.95 10.82 -26.07
N TYR A 161 15.07 10.07 -26.74
CA TYR A 161 14.75 10.31 -28.15
C TYR A 161 14.23 11.74 -28.38
N ALA A 162 13.16 12.11 -27.65
CA ALA A 162 12.44 13.35 -27.92
C ALA A 162 13.19 14.62 -27.50
N VAL A 163 13.94 14.57 -26.39
CA VAL A 163 14.55 15.74 -25.73
C VAL A 163 16.04 15.87 -26.03
N VAL A 164 16.75 14.75 -26.23
CA VAL A 164 18.21 14.76 -26.42
C VAL A 164 18.62 14.48 -27.85
N LEU A 165 18.29 13.29 -28.39
CA LEU A 165 18.84 12.83 -29.65
C LEU A 165 18.31 13.62 -30.84
N VAL A 166 17.00 13.76 -30.98
CA VAL A 166 16.41 14.51 -32.10
C VAL A 166 16.93 15.97 -32.13
N PRO A 167 16.92 16.74 -31.03
CA PRO A 167 17.46 18.07 -31.03
C PRO A 167 18.99 18.15 -31.20
N ALA A 168 19.76 17.16 -30.73
CA ALA A 168 21.22 17.16 -30.88
C ALA A 168 21.64 16.98 -32.37
N TRP A 169 20.99 16.03 -33.03
CA TRP A 169 21.28 15.76 -34.45
C TRP A 169 20.69 16.79 -35.41
N GLY A 170 19.57 17.41 -35.08
CA GLY A 170 18.93 18.44 -35.89
C GLY A 170 19.70 19.78 -35.95
N SER A 171 20.63 20.01 -35.00
CA SER A 171 21.25 21.33 -34.86
C SER A 171 22.65 21.47 -35.48
N SER A 172 23.43 20.40 -35.65
CA SER A 172 24.83 20.52 -36.07
C SER A 172 25.41 19.32 -36.80
N ALA A 173 25.04 18.10 -36.45
CA ALA A 173 25.63 16.88 -37.01
C ALA A 173 24.78 16.24 -38.10
N TYR A 174 23.51 16.61 -38.24
CA TYR A 174 22.59 16.06 -39.24
C TYR A 174 21.58 17.12 -39.71
N PRO A 175 21.81 17.79 -40.83
CA PRO A 175 21.04 18.94 -41.29
C PRO A 175 19.53 18.71 -41.47
N ALA A 176 19.14 17.45 -41.69
CA ALA A 176 17.74 17.09 -41.91
C ALA A 176 16.96 16.79 -40.60
N GLY A 177 17.54 16.94 -39.42
CA GLY A 177 16.90 16.60 -38.14
C GLY A 177 16.55 15.10 -37.98
N ARG A 178 17.09 14.25 -38.84
CA ARG A 178 16.82 12.82 -38.89
C ARG A 178 17.95 12.07 -38.23
N LEU A 179 17.56 11.21 -37.29
CA LEU A 179 18.51 10.28 -36.69
C LEU A 179 18.93 9.20 -37.69
N PRO A 180 20.24 8.79 -37.67
CA PRO A 180 20.68 7.68 -38.51
C PRO A 180 19.80 6.44 -38.33
N PRO A 181 19.48 5.69 -39.41
CA PRO A 181 18.63 4.49 -39.31
C PRO A 181 19.11 3.48 -38.25
N ARG A 182 20.43 3.35 -38.10
CA ARG A 182 21.06 2.46 -37.08
C ARG A 182 20.72 2.85 -35.65
N VAL A 183 20.62 4.15 -35.35
CA VAL A 183 20.22 4.67 -34.02
C VAL A 183 18.79 4.29 -33.73
N MET A 184 17.90 4.43 -34.70
CA MET A 184 16.50 4.04 -34.53
C MET A 184 16.35 2.52 -34.40
N THR A 185 17.15 1.72 -35.09
CA THR A 185 17.17 0.27 -34.91
C THR A 185 17.63 -0.10 -33.49
N ALA A 186 18.67 0.56 -32.98
CA ALA A 186 19.14 0.35 -31.61
C ALA A 186 18.08 0.74 -30.56
N LEU A 187 17.43 1.91 -30.73
CA LEU A 187 16.32 2.34 -29.85
C LEU A 187 15.15 1.36 -29.87
N ASN A 188 14.75 0.89 -31.05
CA ASN A 188 13.63 -0.07 -31.13
C ASN A 188 13.94 -1.42 -30.50
N ARG A 189 15.18 -1.90 -30.64
CA ARG A 189 15.62 -3.10 -29.93
C ARG A 189 15.56 -2.89 -28.41
N LEU A 190 16.00 -1.71 -27.93
CA LEU A 190 15.92 -1.36 -26.53
C LEU A 190 14.47 -1.27 -26.03
N MET A 191 13.56 -0.63 -26.81
CA MET A 191 12.14 -0.57 -26.48
C MET A 191 11.52 -1.97 -26.40
N LEU A 192 11.83 -2.83 -27.38
CA LEU A 192 11.33 -4.21 -27.36
C LEU A 192 11.86 -4.98 -26.16
N THR A 193 13.16 -4.91 -25.86
CA THR A 193 13.73 -5.61 -24.70
C THR A 193 13.18 -5.08 -23.38
N ALA A 194 12.96 -3.76 -23.25
CA ALA A 194 12.36 -3.15 -22.08
C ALA A 194 10.89 -3.54 -21.90
N LEU A 195 10.10 -3.58 -23.00
CA LEU A 195 8.71 -4.06 -22.97
C LEU A 195 8.63 -5.54 -22.56
N LEU A 196 9.50 -6.39 -23.11
CA LEU A 196 9.56 -7.81 -22.76
C LEU A 196 10.00 -8.02 -21.32
N ALA A 197 10.97 -7.24 -20.83
CA ALA A 197 11.41 -7.30 -19.44
C ALA A 197 10.28 -6.86 -18.48
N ALA A 198 9.58 -5.76 -18.80
CA ALA A 198 8.45 -5.29 -18.01
C ALA A 198 7.31 -6.31 -18.02
N LEU A 199 6.99 -6.91 -19.17
CA LEU A 199 5.97 -7.95 -19.30
C LEU A 199 6.34 -9.20 -18.48
N ALA A 200 7.56 -9.71 -18.67
CA ALA A 200 8.03 -10.89 -17.94
C ALA A 200 8.03 -10.65 -16.42
N GLY A 201 8.51 -9.48 -15.97
CA GLY A 201 8.47 -9.11 -14.56
C GLY A 201 7.05 -9.06 -13.99
N ASN A 202 6.08 -8.51 -14.72
CA ASN A 202 4.68 -8.46 -14.27
C ASN A 202 3.99 -9.84 -14.29
N LEU A 203 4.30 -10.71 -15.25
CA LEU A 203 3.80 -12.08 -15.25
C LEU A 203 4.37 -12.90 -14.09
N LEU A 204 5.67 -12.75 -13.82
CA LEU A 204 6.31 -13.37 -12.64
C LEU A 204 5.75 -12.80 -11.34
N ALA A 205 5.38 -11.50 -11.29
CA ALA A 205 4.73 -10.89 -10.14
C ALA A 205 3.40 -11.57 -9.83
N LEU A 206 2.53 -11.76 -10.83
CA LEU A 206 1.24 -12.43 -10.64
C LEU A 206 1.45 -13.89 -10.20
N LEU A 207 2.39 -14.60 -10.82
CA LEU A 207 2.70 -15.99 -10.47
C LEU A 207 3.17 -16.09 -9.02
N GLN A 208 4.20 -15.31 -8.64
CA GLN A 208 4.78 -15.36 -7.29
C GLN A 208 3.79 -14.92 -6.23
N GLN A 209 3.00 -13.88 -6.50
CA GLN A 209 1.98 -13.41 -5.57
C GLN A 209 0.88 -14.46 -5.37
N THR A 210 0.46 -15.13 -6.45
CA THR A 210 -0.52 -16.24 -6.34
C THR A 210 0.06 -17.41 -5.54
N MET A 211 1.33 -17.75 -5.77
CA MET A 211 2.01 -18.78 -4.95
C MET A 211 1.99 -18.41 -3.47
N ALA A 212 2.24 -17.14 -3.14
CA ALA A 212 2.20 -16.66 -1.77
C ALA A 212 0.79 -16.66 -1.19
N PHE A 213 -0.23 -16.23 -1.94
CA PHE A 213 -1.63 -16.23 -1.49
C PHE A 213 -2.20 -17.62 -1.22
N PHE A 214 -1.83 -18.62 -2.01
CA PHE A 214 -2.37 -19.97 -1.87
C PHE A 214 -1.42 -20.95 -1.19
N ASP A 215 -0.21 -20.51 -0.80
CA ASP A 215 0.87 -21.41 -0.35
C ASP A 215 1.05 -22.60 -1.30
N ALA A 216 1.10 -22.29 -2.59
CA ALA A 216 1.11 -23.27 -3.66
C ALA A 216 2.36 -23.13 -4.52
N ASP A 217 2.80 -24.23 -5.13
CA ASP A 217 3.86 -24.18 -6.10
C ASP A 217 3.39 -23.63 -7.46
N ALA A 218 4.35 -23.29 -8.33
CA ALA A 218 4.06 -22.70 -9.63
C ALA A 218 3.24 -23.63 -10.55
N VAL A 219 3.40 -24.95 -10.42
CA VAL A 219 2.69 -25.92 -11.24
C VAL A 219 1.22 -25.89 -10.87
N ARG A 220 0.91 -25.98 -9.59
CA ARG A 220 -0.45 -25.92 -9.06
C ARG A 220 -1.14 -24.60 -9.42
N VAL A 221 -0.45 -23.46 -9.26
CA VAL A 221 -0.97 -22.14 -9.65
C VAL A 221 -1.41 -22.10 -11.11
N LEU A 222 -0.60 -22.68 -12.02
CA LEU A 222 -0.88 -22.67 -13.46
C LEU A 222 -1.93 -23.69 -13.87
N THR A 223 -1.90 -24.91 -13.31
CA THR A 223 -2.81 -26.00 -13.69
C THR A 223 -4.21 -25.83 -13.10
N GLU A 224 -4.34 -25.31 -11.90
CA GLU A 224 -5.65 -25.07 -11.25
C GLU A 224 -6.22 -23.67 -11.58
N GLY A 225 -5.47 -22.81 -12.27
CA GLY A 225 -5.92 -21.48 -12.67
C GLY A 225 -6.07 -20.50 -11.50
N LEU A 226 -5.40 -20.73 -10.36
CA LEU A 226 -5.49 -19.93 -9.13
C LEU A 226 -5.12 -18.45 -9.35
N TRP A 227 -4.27 -18.17 -10.35
CA TRP A 227 -3.90 -16.81 -10.73
C TRP A 227 -5.11 -15.94 -11.15
N GLN A 228 -6.19 -16.58 -11.64
CA GLN A 228 -7.42 -15.83 -12.00
C GLN A 228 -8.12 -15.28 -10.75
N VAL A 229 -8.16 -16.06 -9.67
CA VAL A 229 -8.77 -15.66 -8.41
C VAL A 229 -8.03 -14.43 -7.86
N VAL A 230 -6.70 -14.48 -7.78
CA VAL A 230 -5.90 -13.34 -7.32
C VAL A 230 -6.08 -12.12 -8.22
N ARG A 231 -6.09 -12.33 -9.56
CA ARG A 231 -6.25 -11.24 -10.52
C ARG A 231 -7.59 -10.51 -10.40
N THR A 232 -8.68 -11.23 -10.10
CA THR A 232 -10.04 -10.64 -10.09
C THR A 232 -10.62 -10.40 -8.71
N GLY A 233 -10.05 -10.99 -7.67
CA GLY A 233 -10.57 -10.96 -6.31
C GLY A 233 -9.69 -10.22 -5.31
N THR A 234 -8.59 -9.58 -5.76
CA THR A 234 -7.69 -8.85 -4.84
C THR A 234 -7.36 -7.46 -5.37
N GLN A 235 -7.07 -6.55 -4.46
CA GLN A 235 -6.60 -5.20 -4.81
C GLN A 235 -5.25 -5.23 -5.57
N PHE A 236 -4.38 -6.19 -5.24
CA PHE A 236 -3.17 -6.45 -6.02
C PHE A 236 -3.50 -6.77 -7.47
N GLY A 237 -4.50 -7.63 -7.72
CA GLY A 237 -4.94 -8.01 -9.06
C GLY A 237 -5.48 -6.83 -9.87
N ASP A 238 -6.21 -5.92 -9.25
CA ASP A 238 -6.72 -4.69 -9.87
C ASP A 238 -5.58 -3.76 -10.29
N THR A 239 -4.63 -3.52 -9.38
CA THR A 239 -3.42 -2.71 -9.67
C THR A 239 -2.57 -3.36 -10.77
N TRP A 240 -2.43 -4.69 -10.75
CA TRP A 240 -1.72 -5.44 -11.78
C TRP A 240 -2.43 -5.33 -13.15
N THR A 241 -3.75 -5.47 -13.19
CA THR A 241 -4.55 -5.33 -14.42
C THR A 241 -4.41 -3.93 -15.01
N PHE A 242 -4.50 -2.90 -14.19
CA PHE A 242 -4.28 -1.50 -14.60
C PHE A 242 -2.87 -1.30 -15.17
N ARG A 243 -1.85 -1.87 -14.54
CA ARG A 243 -0.46 -1.84 -14.99
C ARG A 243 -0.28 -2.51 -16.34
N MET A 244 -0.91 -3.66 -16.55
CA MET A 244 -0.89 -4.39 -17.83
C MET A 244 -1.55 -3.60 -18.96
N LEU A 245 -2.65 -2.90 -18.68
CA LEU A 245 -3.30 -2.01 -19.65
C LEU A 245 -2.36 -0.86 -20.05
N LEU A 246 -1.70 -0.21 -19.11
CA LEU A 246 -0.74 0.86 -19.39
C LEU A 246 0.48 0.37 -20.17
N LEU A 247 0.96 -0.84 -19.88
CA LEU A 247 2.02 -1.49 -20.65
C LEU A 247 1.57 -1.76 -22.09
N GLY A 248 0.34 -2.23 -22.28
CA GLY A 248 -0.30 -2.42 -23.59
C GLY A 248 -0.43 -1.12 -24.38
N VAL A 249 -0.84 -0.02 -23.72
CA VAL A 249 -0.90 1.31 -24.33
C VAL A 249 0.50 1.77 -24.76
N THR A 250 1.52 1.59 -23.90
CA THR A 250 2.91 1.95 -24.23
C THR A 250 3.42 1.14 -25.43
N ALA A 251 3.15 -0.15 -25.47
CA ALA A 251 3.49 -1.02 -26.59
C ALA A 251 2.77 -0.59 -27.89
N SER A 252 1.48 -0.27 -27.81
CA SER A 252 0.69 0.17 -28.97
C SER A 252 1.19 1.49 -29.54
N LEU A 253 1.58 2.45 -28.68
CA LEU A 253 2.19 3.71 -29.11
C LEU A 253 3.55 3.50 -29.78
N TRP A 254 4.37 2.59 -29.23
CA TRP A 254 5.63 2.22 -29.88
C TRP A 254 5.40 1.55 -31.23
N LEU A 255 4.48 0.58 -31.36
CA LEU A 255 4.11 -0.05 -32.63
C LEU A 255 3.56 0.98 -33.62
N GLY A 256 2.72 1.91 -33.17
CA GLY A 256 2.23 3.02 -33.96
C GLY A 256 3.37 3.89 -34.51
N SER A 257 4.43 4.09 -33.71
CA SER A 257 5.63 4.81 -34.19
C SER A 257 6.38 4.06 -35.31
N LEU A 258 6.39 2.72 -35.28
CA LEU A 258 6.98 1.90 -36.35
C LEU A 258 6.17 1.98 -37.65
N TRP A 259 4.84 1.92 -37.54
CA TRP A 259 3.94 2.08 -38.66
C TRP A 259 4.04 3.48 -39.29
N ALA A 260 4.05 4.55 -38.45
CA ALA A 260 4.12 5.93 -38.88
C ALA A 260 5.40 6.27 -39.67
N ARG A 261 6.49 5.55 -39.49
CA ARG A 261 7.72 5.72 -40.25
C ARG A 261 7.56 5.53 -41.74
N GLY A 262 6.78 4.52 -42.14
CA GLY A 262 6.55 4.21 -43.55
C GLY A 262 5.52 5.12 -44.21
N GLN A 263 4.55 5.59 -43.45
CA GLN A 263 3.39 6.32 -43.95
C GLN A 263 3.47 7.82 -43.67
N GLN A 264 3.74 8.21 -42.45
CA GLN A 264 3.74 9.59 -42.00
C GLN A 264 4.88 9.88 -40.99
N PRO A 265 6.11 10.04 -41.43
CA PRO A 265 7.28 10.20 -40.56
C PRO A 265 7.18 11.38 -39.57
N ALA A 266 6.38 12.41 -39.88
CA ALA A 266 6.17 13.56 -38.99
C ALA A 266 5.54 13.17 -37.65
N PHE A 267 4.72 12.11 -37.61
CA PHE A 267 4.06 11.64 -36.40
C PHE A 267 4.93 10.78 -35.46
N VAL A 268 6.07 10.27 -35.97
CA VAL A 268 6.94 9.41 -35.15
C VAL A 268 7.30 10.08 -33.83
N ARG A 269 7.62 11.36 -33.83
CA ARG A 269 7.97 12.11 -32.63
C ARG A 269 6.80 12.26 -31.68
N SER A 270 5.58 12.42 -32.18
CA SER A 270 4.35 12.48 -31.36
C SER A 270 4.06 11.16 -30.65
N PHE A 271 4.23 10.03 -31.35
CA PHE A 271 4.10 8.69 -30.73
C PHE A 271 5.12 8.47 -29.62
N TRP A 272 6.38 8.89 -29.82
CA TRP A 272 7.41 8.78 -28.78
C TRP A 272 7.13 9.68 -27.58
N ALA A 273 6.62 10.90 -27.82
CA ALA A 273 6.22 11.80 -26.74
C ALA A 273 5.01 11.27 -25.95
N ALA A 274 4.02 10.73 -26.65
CA ALA A 274 2.87 10.05 -26.00
C ALA A 274 3.32 8.80 -25.23
N GLY A 275 4.27 8.04 -25.79
CA GLY A 275 4.89 6.90 -25.13
C GLY A 275 5.62 7.27 -23.84
N ALA A 276 6.25 8.45 -23.78
CA ALA A 276 6.86 8.96 -22.55
C ALA A 276 5.82 9.21 -21.46
N TRP A 277 4.68 9.82 -21.80
CA TRP A 277 3.59 10.01 -20.85
C TRP A 277 2.97 8.70 -20.40
N ALA A 278 2.70 7.76 -21.31
CA ALA A 278 2.19 6.43 -20.97
C ALA A 278 3.16 5.68 -20.04
N SER A 279 4.48 5.77 -20.31
CA SER A 279 5.51 5.18 -19.46
C SER A 279 5.60 5.83 -18.07
N ALA A 280 5.41 7.17 -17.99
CA ALA A 280 5.36 7.88 -16.72
C ALA A 280 4.14 7.45 -15.87
N LEU A 281 2.98 7.24 -16.50
CA LEU A 281 1.80 6.70 -15.83
C LEU A 281 1.96 5.23 -15.45
N LEU A 282 2.61 4.43 -16.29
CA LEU A 282 2.99 3.05 -15.95
C LEU A 282 3.83 3.04 -14.66
N LEU A 283 4.78 3.96 -14.50
CA LEU A 283 5.55 4.10 -13.25
C LEU A 283 4.66 4.51 -12.07
N GLY A 284 3.63 5.34 -12.28
CA GLY A 284 2.65 5.68 -11.26
C GLY A 284 1.88 4.48 -10.72
N SER A 285 1.61 3.47 -11.58
CA SER A 285 0.97 2.23 -11.12
C SER A 285 1.84 1.40 -10.17
N TYR A 286 3.16 1.56 -10.19
CA TYR A 286 4.05 0.94 -9.20
C TYR A 286 4.00 1.68 -7.87
N SER A 287 3.85 3.01 -7.90
CA SER A 287 3.70 3.81 -6.68
C SER A 287 2.42 3.48 -5.92
N LEU A 288 1.32 3.11 -6.63
CA LEU A 288 0.07 2.67 -5.99
C LEU A 288 0.22 1.40 -5.16
N ALA A 289 1.21 0.56 -5.43
CA ALA A 289 1.53 -0.66 -4.70
C ALA A 289 2.92 -0.57 -4.03
N SER A 290 3.32 0.63 -3.58
CA SER A 290 4.59 0.86 -2.88
C SER A 290 4.36 1.25 -1.42
N HIS A 291 5.42 1.19 -0.61
CA HIS A 291 5.38 1.68 0.78
C HIS A 291 4.85 3.12 0.93
N ALA A 292 4.94 3.94 -0.12
CA ALA A 292 4.43 5.31 -0.10
C ALA A 292 2.90 5.37 -0.06
N ALA A 293 2.20 4.36 -0.59
CA ALA A 293 0.74 4.30 -0.56
C ALA A 293 0.20 4.15 0.87
N GLY A 294 0.94 3.44 1.76
CA GLY A 294 0.61 3.29 3.18
C GLY A 294 1.35 4.24 4.11
N SER A 295 1.80 5.38 3.60
CA SER A 295 2.53 6.33 4.44
C SER A 295 1.67 6.89 5.57
N PRO A 296 2.15 6.83 6.84
CA PRO A 296 1.43 7.43 7.96
C PRO A 296 1.51 8.96 7.98
N VAL A 297 2.34 9.58 7.12
CA VAL A 297 2.55 11.04 7.08
C VAL A 297 2.30 11.55 5.68
N LEU A 298 1.35 12.46 5.51
CA LEU A 298 1.00 13.08 4.23
C LEU A 298 0.83 12.04 3.10
N PRO A 299 -0.08 11.06 3.21
CA PRO A 299 -0.16 9.89 2.31
C PRO A 299 -0.26 10.29 0.84
N TRP A 300 -1.04 11.30 0.49
CA TRP A 300 -1.16 11.81 -0.87
C TRP A 300 0.14 12.38 -1.43
N PHE A 301 0.86 13.15 -0.59
CA PHE A 301 2.13 13.70 -1.00
C PHE A 301 3.20 12.61 -1.08
N ALA A 302 3.18 11.64 -0.17
CA ALA A 302 4.09 10.49 -0.20
C ALA A 302 3.95 9.71 -1.50
N LEU A 303 2.71 9.42 -1.93
CA LEU A 303 2.41 8.77 -3.20
C LEU A 303 2.88 9.59 -4.41
N ALA A 304 2.56 10.88 -4.44
CA ALA A 304 3.00 11.79 -5.51
C ALA A 304 4.53 11.93 -5.55
N ASN A 305 5.17 11.97 -4.37
CA ASN A 305 6.62 12.02 -4.21
C ASN A 305 7.29 10.75 -4.74
N ASP A 306 6.75 9.57 -4.46
CA ASP A 306 7.26 8.30 -4.97
C ASP A 306 7.17 8.23 -6.50
N TRP A 307 6.01 8.58 -7.07
CA TRP A 307 5.86 8.67 -8.51
C TRP A 307 6.84 9.67 -9.16
N LEU A 308 7.01 10.84 -8.56
CA LEU A 308 7.99 11.85 -9.01
C LEU A 308 9.42 11.31 -8.92
N HIS A 309 9.74 10.60 -7.82
CA HIS A 309 11.02 9.92 -7.62
C HIS A 309 11.29 8.89 -8.72
N LEU A 310 10.36 7.97 -8.96
CA LEU A 310 10.46 6.95 -10.01
C LEU A 310 10.61 7.57 -11.40
N THR A 311 9.83 8.61 -11.69
CA THR A 311 9.89 9.34 -12.96
C THR A 311 11.26 10.00 -13.15
N ALA A 312 11.77 10.68 -12.13
CA ALA A 312 13.07 11.35 -12.19
C ALA A 312 14.24 10.35 -12.33
N VAL A 313 14.22 9.24 -11.56
CA VAL A 313 15.20 8.15 -11.72
C VAL A 313 15.16 7.57 -13.12
N SER A 314 13.97 7.38 -13.70
CA SER A 314 13.79 6.80 -15.03
C SER A 314 14.35 7.73 -16.13
N ILE A 315 14.13 9.04 -16.02
CA ILE A 315 14.70 10.02 -16.93
C ILE A 315 16.22 10.04 -16.82
N TRP A 316 16.76 9.96 -15.62
CA TRP A 316 18.21 9.98 -15.39
C TRP A 316 18.86 8.63 -15.71
N ALA A 317 18.59 7.58 -14.89
CA ALA A 317 19.25 6.28 -15.02
C ALA A 317 18.75 5.48 -16.24
N GLY A 318 17.45 5.48 -16.52
CA GLY A 318 16.87 4.88 -17.72
C GLY A 318 17.32 5.60 -19.00
N GLY A 319 17.38 6.95 -18.95
CA GLY A 319 17.92 7.77 -20.06
C GLY A 319 19.40 7.53 -20.29
N LEU A 320 20.19 7.36 -19.22
CA LEU A 320 21.62 7.03 -19.30
C LEU A 320 21.83 5.62 -19.89
N ALA A 321 21.08 4.63 -19.45
CA ALA A 321 21.14 3.28 -20.02
C ALA A 321 20.80 3.29 -21.52
N ALA A 322 19.78 4.03 -21.91
CA ALA A 322 19.40 4.22 -23.30
C ALA A 322 20.49 4.95 -24.10
N LEU A 323 21.12 5.99 -23.53
CA LEU A 323 22.22 6.71 -24.16
C LEU A 323 23.41 5.79 -24.41
N VAL A 324 23.84 5.03 -23.40
CA VAL A 324 24.95 4.06 -23.50
C VAL A 324 24.67 3.00 -24.55
N TRP A 325 23.44 2.49 -24.60
CA TRP A 325 23.02 1.51 -25.60
C TRP A 325 23.07 2.01 -27.03
N VAL A 326 22.66 3.26 -27.24
CA VAL A 326 22.53 3.87 -28.59
C VAL A 326 23.83 4.50 -29.08
N LEU A 327 24.67 4.97 -28.15
CA LEU A 327 25.86 5.76 -28.43
C LEU A 327 26.82 5.10 -29.44
N PRO A 328 27.16 3.79 -29.37
CA PRO A 328 28.01 3.15 -30.35
C PRO A 328 27.44 3.20 -31.77
N SER A 329 26.13 3.02 -31.91
CA SER A 329 25.45 3.10 -33.22
C SER A 329 25.35 4.53 -33.75
N ALA A 330 25.24 5.51 -32.85
CA ALA A 330 25.16 6.92 -33.18
C ALA A 330 26.50 7.50 -33.64
N LEU A 331 27.61 7.07 -33.06
CA LEU A 331 28.93 7.60 -33.29
C LEU A 331 29.68 6.94 -34.46
N ARG A 332 29.37 5.68 -34.78
CA ARG A 332 30.06 4.84 -35.76
C ARG A 332 30.23 5.46 -37.16
N PRO A 333 29.28 6.25 -37.69
CA PRO A 333 29.41 6.86 -39.02
C PRO A 333 30.39 8.02 -39.12
N TYR A 334 30.90 8.54 -37.99
CA TYR A 334 31.64 9.78 -37.93
C TYR A 334 33.15 9.53 -37.74
N THR A 335 33.97 10.49 -38.23
CA THR A 335 35.39 10.57 -37.90
C THR A 335 35.62 10.90 -36.44
N SER A 336 36.80 10.69 -35.89
CA SER A 336 37.13 10.88 -34.46
C SER A 336 36.73 12.27 -33.95
N GLU A 337 36.95 13.32 -34.75
CA GLU A 337 36.58 14.71 -34.40
C GLU A 337 35.05 14.91 -34.39
N ALA A 338 34.37 14.45 -35.44
CA ALA A 338 32.92 14.52 -35.54
C ALA A 338 32.22 13.67 -34.48
N GLN A 339 32.81 12.51 -34.10
CA GLN A 339 32.33 11.69 -32.95
C GLN A 339 32.38 12.48 -31.66
N ARG A 340 33.50 13.21 -31.42
CA ARG A 340 33.64 14.04 -30.22
C ARG A 340 32.58 15.13 -30.18
N HIS A 341 32.36 15.82 -31.30
CA HIS A 341 31.34 16.88 -31.40
C HIS A 341 29.94 16.36 -31.21
N ALA A 342 29.58 15.23 -31.79
CA ALA A 342 28.26 14.59 -31.61
C ALA A 342 28.03 14.13 -30.15
N LEU A 343 29.08 13.54 -29.52
CA LEU A 343 29.04 13.15 -28.12
C LEU A 343 28.84 14.35 -27.18
N VAL A 344 29.62 15.42 -27.39
CA VAL A 344 29.50 16.65 -26.60
C VAL A 344 28.13 17.29 -26.80
N ALA A 345 27.59 17.31 -28.02
CA ALA A 345 26.25 17.82 -28.28
C ALA A 345 25.15 17.03 -27.56
N ALA A 346 25.26 15.70 -27.56
CA ALA A 346 24.34 14.84 -26.83
C ALA A 346 24.44 15.02 -25.29
N LEU A 347 25.66 15.03 -24.76
CA LEU A 347 25.90 15.21 -23.31
C LEU A 347 25.50 16.60 -22.81
N ASN A 348 25.74 17.68 -23.59
CA ASN A 348 25.30 19.03 -23.23
C ASN A 348 23.77 19.17 -23.15
N ARG A 349 23.02 18.29 -23.82
CA ARG A 349 21.56 18.24 -23.71
C ARG A 349 21.07 17.30 -22.62
N PHE A 350 21.77 16.17 -22.42
CA PHE A 350 21.44 15.22 -21.40
C PHE A 350 21.80 15.70 -19.98
N SER A 351 22.96 16.37 -19.83
CA SER A 351 23.48 16.80 -18.53
C SER A 351 22.52 17.70 -17.72
N PRO A 352 21.86 18.72 -18.27
CA PRO A 352 20.90 19.52 -17.54
C PRO A 352 19.67 18.70 -17.10
N LEU A 353 19.23 17.76 -17.95
CA LEU A 353 18.12 16.86 -17.64
C LEU A 353 18.48 15.90 -16.50
N ALA A 354 19.68 15.29 -16.58
CA ALA A 354 20.21 14.42 -15.54
C ALA A 354 20.39 15.17 -14.20
N PHE A 355 20.90 16.42 -14.25
CA PHE A 355 21.07 17.26 -13.05
C PHE A 355 19.72 17.58 -12.38
N ALA A 356 18.72 18.00 -13.16
CA ALA A 356 17.38 18.28 -12.65
C ALA A 356 16.75 17.02 -12.05
N SER A 357 16.88 15.89 -12.74
CA SER A 357 16.39 14.60 -12.23
C SER A 357 17.12 14.18 -10.95
N ALA A 358 18.45 14.33 -10.89
CA ALA A 358 19.24 14.01 -9.70
C ALA A 358 18.81 14.87 -8.49
N LEU A 359 18.55 16.17 -8.69
CA LEU A 359 18.06 17.04 -7.63
C LEU A 359 16.70 16.57 -7.08
N ILE A 360 15.78 16.20 -7.98
CA ILE A 360 14.47 15.63 -7.59
C ILE A 360 14.68 14.30 -6.85
N VAL A 361 15.53 13.41 -7.36
CA VAL A 361 15.81 12.09 -6.75
C VAL A 361 16.34 12.24 -5.32
N VAL A 362 17.25 13.17 -5.10
CA VAL A 362 17.84 13.41 -3.77
C VAL A 362 16.79 13.95 -2.81
N THR A 363 16.06 15.02 -3.21
CA THR A 363 15.08 15.65 -2.33
C THR A 363 13.89 14.75 -2.03
N SER A 364 13.35 14.05 -3.04
CA SER A 364 12.27 13.07 -2.88
C SER A 364 12.70 11.84 -2.08
N GLY A 365 13.96 11.41 -2.25
CA GLY A 365 14.54 10.32 -1.46
C GLY A 365 14.72 10.68 0.01
N ILE A 366 15.12 11.92 0.32
CA ILE A 366 15.18 12.41 1.70
C ILE A 366 13.79 12.39 2.33
N PHE A 367 12.77 12.93 1.64
CA PHE A 367 11.40 12.89 2.14
C PHE A 367 10.93 11.45 2.39
N ALA A 368 11.12 10.54 1.41
CA ALA A 368 10.74 9.14 1.55
C ALA A 368 11.47 8.44 2.72
N SER A 369 12.72 8.78 2.98
CA SER A 369 13.49 8.23 4.11
C SER A 369 12.94 8.69 5.46
N LEU A 370 12.51 9.96 5.57
CA LEU A 370 11.95 10.52 6.80
C LEU A 370 10.61 9.88 7.18
N LEU A 371 9.89 9.28 6.23
CA LEU A 371 8.62 8.61 6.52
C LEU A 371 8.82 7.37 7.42
N TRP A 372 9.94 6.66 7.26
CA TRP A 372 10.17 5.36 7.86
C TRP A 372 11.33 5.32 8.86
N ILE A 373 12.32 6.19 8.71
CA ILE A 373 13.47 6.28 9.62
C ILE A 373 13.25 7.41 10.61
N THR A 374 12.65 7.08 11.75
CA THR A 374 12.31 8.04 12.81
C THR A 374 13.31 8.06 13.96
N GLY A 375 14.23 7.08 14.02
CA GLY A 375 15.25 6.98 15.04
C GLY A 375 16.37 5.99 14.72
N PRO A 376 17.34 5.82 15.63
CA PRO A 376 18.48 4.92 15.42
C PRO A 376 18.09 3.46 15.24
N GLU A 377 17.06 3.00 15.92
CA GLU A 377 16.56 1.63 15.84
C GLU A 377 16.08 1.29 14.43
N GLN A 378 15.27 2.17 13.82
CA GLN A 378 14.82 2.02 12.45
C GLN A 378 15.97 2.09 11.44
N ALA A 379 16.96 2.95 11.70
CA ALA A 379 18.14 3.07 10.86
C ALA A 379 19.02 1.80 10.86
N LEU A 380 19.07 1.06 11.96
CA LEU A 380 19.82 -0.19 12.11
C LEU A 380 19.01 -1.43 11.70
N SER A 381 17.73 -1.29 11.38
CA SER A 381 16.91 -2.37 10.84
C SER A 381 17.41 -2.85 9.47
N ARG A 382 16.97 -4.02 9.02
CA ARG A 382 17.28 -4.53 7.67
C ARG A 382 16.87 -3.54 6.58
N TYR A 383 15.72 -2.91 6.72
CA TYR A 383 15.26 -1.84 5.83
C TYR A 383 16.22 -0.64 5.84
N GLY A 384 16.58 -0.13 7.02
CA GLY A 384 17.48 1.01 7.16
C GLY A 384 18.87 0.74 6.58
N LEU A 385 19.42 -0.46 6.78
CA LEU A 385 20.72 -0.87 6.21
C LEU A 385 20.64 -1.01 4.67
N SER A 386 19.56 -1.57 4.13
CA SER A 386 19.31 -1.64 2.68
C SER A 386 19.18 -0.24 2.06
N LEU A 387 18.48 0.68 2.75
CA LEU A 387 18.37 2.07 2.36
C LEU A 387 19.75 2.77 2.38
N ALA A 388 20.55 2.58 3.42
CA ALA A 388 21.90 3.13 3.50
C ALA A 388 22.79 2.63 2.34
N GLY A 389 22.72 1.35 2.01
CA GLY A 389 23.40 0.77 0.85
C GLY A 389 22.98 1.44 -0.45
N LYS A 390 21.69 1.63 -0.68
CA LYS A 390 21.13 2.36 -1.85
C LYS A 390 21.64 3.80 -1.90
N VAL A 391 21.65 4.53 -0.78
CA VAL A 391 22.15 5.90 -0.70
C VAL A 391 23.62 5.99 -1.06
N LEU A 392 24.47 5.07 -0.59
CA LEU A 392 25.90 5.00 -0.97
C LEU A 392 26.09 4.75 -2.46
N LEU A 393 25.32 3.86 -3.07
CA LEU A 393 25.34 3.62 -4.52
C LEU A 393 24.94 4.87 -5.31
N VAL A 394 23.90 5.57 -4.87
CA VAL A 394 23.45 6.85 -5.48
C VAL A 394 24.52 7.93 -5.35
N ALA A 395 25.20 8.03 -4.19
CA ALA A 395 26.29 8.98 -3.98
C ALA A 395 27.47 8.69 -4.95
N ALA A 396 27.81 7.40 -5.15
CA ALA A 396 28.80 7.00 -6.14
C ALA A 396 28.38 7.36 -7.58
N LEU A 397 27.09 7.17 -7.92
CA LEU A 397 26.53 7.55 -9.22
C LEU A 397 26.61 9.07 -9.46
N LEU A 398 26.28 9.88 -8.44
CA LEU A 398 26.43 11.34 -8.48
C LEU A 398 27.89 11.76 -8.66
N GLY A 399 28.82 11.07 -8.00
CA GLY A 399 30.26 11.27 -8.18
C GLY A 399 30.71 11.03 -9.62
N LEU A 400 30.26 9.95 -10.26
CA LEU A 400 30.53 9.67 -11.68
C LEU A 400 29.92 10.74 -12.60
N GLY A 401 28.70 11.19 -12.34
CA GLY A 401 28.07 12.30 -13.05
C GLY A 401 28.86 13.62 -12.95
N ALA A 402 29.46 13.88 -11.77
CA ALA A 402 30.33 15.04 -11.59
C ALA A 402 31.63 14.94 -12.44
N LEU A 403 32.19 13.74 -12.60
CA LEU A 403 33.34 13.52 -13.50
C LEU A 403 32.98 13.81 -14.97
N HIS A 404 31.78 13.41 -15.41
CA HIS A 404 31.30 13.73 -16.75
C HIS A 404 31.10 15.23 -16.95
N ARG A 405 30.55 15.91 -15.95
CA ARG A 405 30.42 17.38 -15.99
C ARG A 405 31.77 18.07 -16.06
N ALA A 406 32.75 17.59 -15.32
CA ALA A 406 34.11 18.09 -15.34
C ALA A 406 34.83 17.85 -16.71
N ALA A 407 34.55 16.72 -17.36
CA ALA A 407 35.08 16.44 -18.70
C ALA A 407 34.51 17.37 -19.79
N LEU A 408 33.30 17.92 -19.57
CA LEU A 408 32.72 18.94 -20.51
C LEU A 408 33.28 20.33 -20.30
N ASP A 409 33.78 20.66 -19.10
CA ASP A 409 34.39 21.97 -18.79
C ASP A 409 35.69 21.77 -17.97
N PRO A 410 36.74 21.24 -18.59
CA PRO A 410 37.99 20.89 -17.88
C PRO A 410 38.73 22.15 -17.39
N ALA A 411 38.52 23.32 -17.97
CA ALA A 411 39.14 24.56 -17.49
C ALA A 411 38.64 24.94 -16.08
N ARG A 412 37.34 24.72 -15.83
CA ARG A 412 36.71 25.02 -14.53
C ARG A 412 36.94 23.96 -13.50
N TYR A 413 37.02 22.67 -13.89
CA TYR A 413 37.06 21.52 -13.03
C TYR A 413 38.28 20.60 -13.23
N ALA A 414 39.48 21.18 -13.35
CA ALA A 414 40.70 20.49 -13.78
C ALA A 414 41.03 19.24 -13.00
N ARG A 415 40.90 19.27 -11.66
CA ARG A 415 41.20 18.12 -10.79
C ARG A 415 40.24 16.93 -11.04
N LEU A 416 38.94 17.20 -11.16
CA LEU A 416 37.94 16.16 -11.43
C LEU A 416 38.07 15.63 -12.85
N ALA A 417 38.36 16.48 -13.81
CA ALA A 417 38.64 16.09 -15.21
C ALA A 417 39.84 15.16 -15.29
N ALA A 418 40.95 15.48 -14.59
CA ALA A 418 42.13 14.60 -14.49
C ALA A 418 41.81 13.24 -13.83
N LEU A 419 40.98 13.22 -12.79
CA LEU A 419 40.52 11.98 -12.16
C LEU A 419 39.70 11.13 -13.14
N GLY A 420 38.77 11.74 -13.86
CA GLY A 420 37.96 11.05 -14.88
C GLY A 420 38.82 10.46 -16.00
N GLN A 421 39.90 11.13 -16.41
CA GLN A 421 40.86 10.59 -17.38
C GLN A 421 41.62 9.39 -16.83
N ARG A 422 42.06 9.44 -15.56
CA ARG A 422 42.68 8.28 -14.87
C ARG A 422 41.77 7.06 -14.79
N MET A 423 40.47 7.27 -14.70
CA MET A 423 39.46 6.18 -14.71
C MET A 423 39.16 5.66 -16.13
N GLY A 424 39.85 6.10 -17.15
CA GLY A 424 39.72 5.66 -18.54
C GLY A 424 38.85 6.55 -19.42
N GLY A 425 38.59 7.78 -18.97
CA GLY A 425 37.90 8.80 -19.73
C GLY A 425 36.35 8.64 -19.77
N PRO A 426 35.67 9.59 -20.42
CA PRO A 426 34.22 9.73 -20.35
C PRO A 426 33.46 8.52 -20.92
N LYS A 427 34.00 7.80 -21.91
CA LYS A 427 33.33 6.60 -22.44
C LYS A 427 33.26 5.49 -21.41
N ARG A 428 34.40 5.16 -20.74
CA ARG A 428 34.44 4.09 -19.75
C ARG A 428 33.64 4.43 -18.49
N THR A 429 33.75 5.65 -18.01
CA THR A 429 33.00 6.10 -16.82
C THR A 429 31.49 6.10 -17.09
N LEU A 430 31.04 6.39 -18.32
CA LEU A 430 29.63 6.31 -18.71
C LEU A 430 29.10 4.86 -18.66
N PHE A 431 29.88 3.87 -19.09
CA PHE A 431 29.50 2.45 -18.96
C PHE A 431 29.43 2.01 -17.51
N ILE A 432 30.39 2.46 -16.67
CA ILE A 432 30.40 2.17 -15.22
C ILE A 432 29.15 2.78 -14.58
N GLU A 433 28.80 4.02 -14.91
CA GLU A 433 27.63 4.73 -14.42
C GLU A 433 26.33 3.99 -14.79
N ALA A 434 26.20 3.53 -16.04
CA ALA A 434 25.05 2.75 -16.49
C ALA A 434 24.93 1.39 -15.76
N GLY A 435 26.07 0.70 -15.56
CA GLY A 435 26.12 -0.54 -14.78
C GLY A 435 25.72 -0.33 -13.31
N LEU A 436 26.22 0.75 -12.69
CA LEU A 436 25.86 1.13 -11.34
C LEU A 436 24.36 1.47 -11.23
N GLY A 437 23.79 2.13 -12.26
CA GLY A 437 22.35 2.37 -12.34
C GLY A 437 21.52 1.09 -12.29
N LEU A 438 21.95 0.02 -12.96
CA LEU A 438 21.30 -1.29 -12.90
C LEU A 438 21.37 -1.90 -11.49
N VAL A 439 22.53 -1.80 -10.83
CA VAL A 439 22.69 -2.26 -9.44
C VAL A 439 21.78 -1.50 -8.50
N ILE A 440 21.61 -0.18 -8.71
CA ILE A 440 20.69 0.65 -7.92
C ILE A 440 19.22 0.21 -8.13
N VAL A 441 18.83 -0.18 -9.33
CA VAL A 441 17.47 -0.71 -9.58
C VAL A 441 17.26 -2.01 -8.82
N ALA A 442 18.24 -2.93 -8.82
CA ALA A 442 18.16 -4.15 -8.04
C ALA A 442 18.15 -3.88 -6.52
N ALA A 443 18.94 -2.92 -6.04
CA ALA A 443 18.91 -2.50 -4.64
C ALA A 443 17.56 -1.83 -4.26
N ALA A 444 16.94 -1.10 -5.18
CA ALA A 444 15.61 -0.56 -4.97
C ALA A 444 14.53 -1.66 -4.95
N ALA A 445 14.66 -2.69 -5.79
CA ALA A 445 13.80 -3.86 -5.78
C ALA A 445 13.93 -4.63 -4.45
N LEU A 446 15.16 -4.81 -3.94
CA LEU A 446 15.42 -5.40 -2.64
C LEU A 446 14.78 -4.57 -1.51
N LEU A 447 14.98 -3.26 -1.51
CA LEU A 447 14.39 -2.36 -0.51
C LEU A 447 12.86 -2.42 -0.53
N SER A 448 12.24 -2.46 -1.71
CA SER A 448 10.78 -2.55 -1.84
C SER A 448 10.20 -3.92 -1.51
N ALA A 449 11.03 -4.96 -1.44
CA ALA A 449 10.67 -6.30 -0.98
C ALA A 449 10.99 -6.51 0.51
N THR A 450 11.59 -5.51 1.18
CA THR A 450 11.92 -5.56 2.60
C THR A 450 10.83 -4.83 3.40
N PRO A 451 10.21 -5.46 4.41
CA PRO A 451 9.23 -4.80 5.25
C PRO A 451 9.75 -3.52 5.88
N VAL A 452 8.88 -2.51 5.97
CA VAL A 452 9.23 -1.25 6.64
C VAL A 452 9.41 -1.47 8.15
N PRO A 453 10.29 -0.70 8.82
CA PRO A 453 10.50 -0.86 10.24
C PRO A 453 9.26 -0.48 11.05
N ARG A 454 9.00 -1.21 12.12
CA ARG A 454 7.92 -0.93 13.06
C ARG A 454 8.01 0.51 13.54
N GLN A 455 6.90 1.21 13.48
CA GLN A 455 6.82 2.59 13.99
C GLN A 455 6.44 2.54 15.47
N PRO A 456 7.03 3.39 16.33
CA PRO A 456 6.62 3.47 17.72
C PRO A 456 5.15 3.92 17.79
N VAL A 457 4.32 3.11 18.41
CA VAL A 457 2.92 3.47 18.70
C VAL A 457 2.95 4.39 19.93
N VAL A 458 2.63 5.66 19.74
CA VAL A 458 2.39 6.57 20.87
C VAL A 458 0.95 6.31 21.33
N SER A 459 0.79 5.46 22.33
CA SER A 459 -0.51 5.22 22.95
C SER A 459 -0.71 6.23 24.07
N ALA A 460 -1.75 7.05 23.97
CA ALA A 460 -2.32 7.69 25.15
C ALA A 460 -2.81 6.60 26.12
N PRO A 461 -2.81 6.85 27.45
CA PRO A 461 -3.34 5.88 28.39
C PRO A 461 -4.79 5.52 28.00
N ALA A 462 -5.08 4.24 27.89
CA ALA A 462 -6.40 3.76 27.54
C ALA A 462 -7.43 4.26 28.58
N PRO A 463 -8.55 4.88 28.15
CA PRO A 463 -9.56 5.33 29.08
C PRO A 463 -10.15 4.14 29.84
N SER A 464 -10.25 4.27 31.17
CA SER A 464 -10.81 3.27 32.04
C SER A 464 -11.80 3.89 33.01
N ALA A 465 -12.85 3.13 33.35
CA ALA A 465 -13.85 3.54 34.32
C ALA A 465 -14.30 2.34 35.15
N VAL A 466 -14.74 2.61 36.38
CA VAL A 466 -15.20 1.59 37.34
C VAL A 466 -16.60 1.95 37.77
N ALA A 467 -17.49 0.94 37.82
CA ALA A 467 -18.83 1.07 38.34
C ALA A 467 -19.11 -0.03 39.38
N GLU A 468 -19.76 0.33 40.47
CA GLU A 468 -20.30 -0.63 41.45
C GLU A 468 -21.79 -0.82 41.14
N VAL A 469 -22.21 -2.05 40.84
CA VAL A 469 -23.61 -2.36 40.53
C VAL A 469 -24.02 -3.61 41.30
N GLY A 470 -24.85 -3.40 42.32
CA GLY A 470 -25.21 -4.46 43.26
C GLY A 470 -24.01 -4.96 44.06
N ALA A 471 -23.75 -6.27 44.01
CA ALA A 471 -22.59 -6.89 44.69
C ALA A 471 -21.33 -6.97 43.76
N LEU A 472 -21.42 -6.46 42.52
CA LEU A 472 -20.36 -6.55 41.56
C LEU A 472 -19.66 -5.20 41.41
N GLN A 473 -18.33 -5.23 41.31
CA GLN A 473 -17.51 -4.16 40.81
C GLN A 473 -17.11 -4.48 39.39
N VAL A 474 -17.50 -3.63 38.43
CA VAL A 474 -17.21 -3.77 37.00
C VAL A 474 -16.29 -2.66 36.60
N SER A 475 -15.13 -2.97 36.07
CA SER A 475 -14.27 -1.98 35.44
C SER A 475 -14.15 -2.23 33.96
N LEU A 476 -14.25 -1.17 33.16
CA LEU A 476 -14.12 -1.22 31.71
C LEU A 476 -12.92 -0.38 31.28
N THR A 477 -12.03 -0.97 30.50
CA THR A 477 -10.91 -0.28 29.86
C THR A 477 -11.04 -0.42 28.36
N MET A 478 -11.00 0.69 27.63
CA MET A 478 -11.06 0.71 26.16
C MET A 478 -9.68 1.01 25.59
N ALA A 479 -9.10 0.10 24.85
CA ALA A 479 -7.76 0.30 24.30
C ALA A 479 -7.77 0.14 22.76
N PRO A 480 -7.18 1.08 22.01
CA PRO A 480 -6.43 2.24 22.46
C PRO A 480 -7.27 3.40 23.01
N GLY A 481 -8.60 3.40 22.85
CA GLY A 481 -9.49 4.47 23.33
C GLY A 481 -9.62 5.63 22.37
N GLY A 482 -9.40 5.39 21.08
CA GLY A 482 -9.56 6.34 19.98
C GLY A 482 -10.56 5.84 18.94
N PRO A 483 -10.88 6.65 17.90
CA PRO A 483 -11.65 6.17 16.76
C PRO A 483 -10.99 4.98 16.08
N GLY A 484 -11.78 3.98 15.67
CA GLY A 484 -11.33 2.75 15.06
C GLY A 484 -11.55 1.52 15.93
N VAL A 485 -10.80 0.47 15.68
CA VAL A 485 -10.89 -0.80 16.43
C VAL A 485 -10.41 -0.61 17.85
N ASN A 486 -11.26 -0.93 18.83
CA ASN A 486 -10.92 -0.93 20.25
C ASN A 486 -11.12 -2.31 20.84
N THR A 487 -10.33 -2.65 21.86
CA THR A 487 -10.62 -3.74 22.77
C THR A 487 -11.31 -3.18 24.01
N GLU A 488 -12.29 -3.90 24.46
CA GLU A 488 -13.08 -3.61 25.65
C GLU A 488 -12.71 -4.65 26.69
N ASP A 489 -11.80 -4.28 27.61
CA ASP A 489 -11.35 -5.14 28.71
C ASP A 489 -12.27 -4.90 29.90
N VAL A 490 -13.11 -5.88 30.25
CA VAL A 490 -14.06 -5.82 31.35
C VAL A 490 -13.56 -6.71 32.50
N LEU A 491 -13.20 -6.10 33.62
CA LEU A 491 -12.87 -6.81 34.83
C LEU A 491 -14.08 -6.84 35.78
N VAL A 492 -14.55 -8.02 36.09
CA VAL A 492 -15.69 -8.23 37.01
C VAL A 492 -15.19 -8.83 38.30
N GLN A 493 -15.49 -8.19 39.43
CA GLN A 493 -15.12 -8.62 40.74
C GLN A 493 -16.35 -8.66 41.67
N ARG A 494 -16.37 -9.62 42.58
CA ARG A 494 -17.36 -9.71 43.67
C ARG A 494 -16.63 -9.70 44.99
N ALA A 495 -16.88 -8.69 45.82
CA ALA A 495 -16.20 -8.51 47.10
C ALA A 495 -14.64 -8.57 46.95
N GLY A 496 -14.08 -8.01 45.87
CA GLY A 496 -12.64 -8.00 45.60
C GLY A 496 -12.06 -9.32 45.09
N GLN A 497 -12.90 -10.33 44.80
CA GLN A 497 -12.47 -11.58 44.20
C GLN A 497 -12.94 -11.66 42.74
N PRO A 498 -12.17 -12.27 41.83
CA PRO A 498 -12.57 -12.48 40.43
C PRO A 498 -13.92 -13.20 40.34
N ALA A 499 -14.77 -12.78 39.40
CA ALA A 499 -16.08 -13.41 39.15
C ALA A 499 -16.05 -14.09 37.77
N ASP A 500 -15.43 -15.26 37.68
CA ASP A 500 -15.27 -16.01 36.42
C ASP A 500 -16.55 -16.76 35.98
N GLU A 501 -17.55 -16.86 36.86
CA GLU A 501 -18.78 -17.65 36.64
C GLU A 501 -19.85 -16.87 35.84
N VAL A 502 -19.57 -15.64 35.49
CA VAL A 502 -20.50 -14.75 34.78
C VAL A 502 -20.25 -14.75 33.26
N THR A 503 -21.27 -14.37 32.51
CA THR A 503 -21.11 -14.03 31.09
C THR A 503 -21.22 -12.52 30.92
N VAL A 504 -20.36 -11.95 30.08
CA VAL A 504 -20.25 -10.50 29.86
C VAL A 504 -20.52 -10.19 28.42
N ALA A 505 -21.29 -9.13 28.16
CA ALA A 505 -21.46 -8.55 26.83
C ALA A 505 -21.28 -7.04 26.89
N VAL A 506 -20.71 -6.46 25.86
CA VAL A 506 -20.46 -5.03 25.76
C VAL A 506 -21.21 -4.45 24.56
N ARG A 507 -21.76 -3.26 24.70
CA ARG A 507 -22.37 -2.49 23.63
C ARG A 507 -21.89 -1.04 23.72
N VAL A 508 -21.48 -0.49 22.59
CA VAL A 508 -21.08 0.92 22.50
C VAL A 508 -22.19 1.73 21.82
N ILE A 509 -22.47 2.92 22.33
CA ILE A 509 -23.52 3.82 21.86
C ILE A 509 -22.91 5.19 21.57
N ASP A 510 -23.26 5.78 20.42
CA ASP A 510 -23.04 7.18 20.14
C ASP A 510 -24.27 8.00 20.57
N PRO A 511 -24.25 8.68 21.72
CA PRO A 511 -25.42 9.40 22.20
C PRO A 511 -25.74 10.64 21.36
N ALA A 512 -24.78 11.18 20.62
CA ALA A 512 -24.98 12.38 19.81
C ALA A 512 -25.71 12.10 18.49
N ARG A 513 -25.55 10.87 17.94
CA ARG A 513 -26.22 10.45 16.70
C ARG A 513 -27.33 9.43 16.95
N ASP A 514 -27.54 9.02 18.19
CA ASP A 514 -28.44 7.92 18.60
C ASP A 514 -28.11 6.60 17.85
N ILE A 515 -26.81 6.37 17.59
CA ILE A 515 -26.34 5.14 16.96
C ILE A 515 -25.97 4.15 18.06
N ARG A 516 -26.53 2.94 18.02
CA ARG A 516 -26.26 1.86 18.95
C ARG A 516 -25.56 0.73 18.24
N GLY A 517 -24.36 0.38 18.70
CA GLY A 517 -23.64 -0.79 18.24
C GLY A 517 -24.37 -2.10 18.61
N ALA A 518 -23.95 -3.21 18.03
CA ALA A 518 -24.44 -4.51 18.41
C ALA A 518 -23.95 -4.92 19.82
N TRP A 519 -24.68 -5.81 20.50
CA TRP A 519 -24.15 -6.48 21.69
C TRP A 519 -23.05 -7.46 21.28
N ARG A 520 -21.89 -7.33 21.89
CA ARG A 520 -20.77 -8.22 21.67
C ARG A 520 -20.53 -9.05 22.91
N PRO A 521 -20.56 -10.38 22.80
CA PRO A 521 -20.13 -11.24 23.89
C PRO A 521 -18.64 -11.01 24.16
N ALA A 522 -18.28 -10.82 25.42
CA ALA A 522 -16.89 -10.74 25.85
C ALA A 522 -16.39 -12.11 26.26
N ASP A 523 -15.24 -12.52 25.73
CA ASP A 523 -14.64 -13.81 26.03
C ASP A 523 -13.87 -13.74 27.35
N PRO A 524 -14.04 -14.75 28.27
CA PRO A 524 -13.30 -14.78 29.52
C PRO A 524 -11.79 -15.00 29.25
N ALA A 525 -10.99 -14.15 29.84
CA ALA A 525 -9.52 -14.20 29.78
C ALA A 525 -8.88 -14.66 31.11
N GLY A 526 -9.70 -15.05 32.09
CA GLY A 526 -9.29 -15.50 33.45
C GLY A 526 -9.22 -14.37 34.47
N ASP A 527 -9.22 -14.75 35.76
CA ASP A 527 -9.15 -13.82 36.87
C ASP A 527 -10.22 -12.71 36.87
N GLY A 528 -11.43 -13.03 36.40
CA GLY A 528 -12.55 -12.08 36.27
C GLY A 528 -12.43 -11.11 35.11
N LEU A 529 -11.44 -11.27 34.23
CA LEU A 529 -11.26 -10.45 33.02
C LEU A 529 -12.02 -11.08 31.86
N PHE A 530 -12.77 -10.22 31.14
CA PHE A 530 -13.49 -10.54 29.91
C PHE A 530 -13.10 -9.55 28.85
N VAL A 531 -12.93 -10.01 27.60
CA VAL A 531 -12.44 -9.18 26.50
C VAL A 531 -13.38 -9.25 25.32
N ALA A 532 -13.86 -8.08 24.89
CA ALA A 532 -14.53 -7.90 23.61
C ALA A 532 -13.70 -7.00 22.71
N ALA A 533 -14.08 -6.89 21.44
CA ALA A 533 -13.47 -5.94 20.52
C ALA A 533 -14.43 -5.51 19.44
N GLY A 534 -14.26 -4.28 18.96
CA GLY A 534 -15.05 -3.73 17.89
C GLY A 534 -14.57 -2.43 17.30
N ALA A 535 -15.10 -2.13 16.12
CA ALA A 535 -14.83 -0.92 15.35
C ALA A 535 -15.99 0.09 15.39
N ASP A 536 -16.90 0.02 16.35
CA ASP A 536 -18.10 0.86 16.43
C ASP A 536 -17.78 2.34 16.69
N ILE A 537 -16.62 2.63 17.26
CA ILE A 537 -16.19 3.98 17.57
C ILE A 537 -15.55 4.60 16.32
N ASP A 538 -16.33 5.36 15.57
CA ASP A 538 -15.89 5.95 14.30
C ASP A 538 -15.41 7.41 14.42
N ARG A 539 -15.57 8.05 15.58
CA ARG A 539 -15.21 9.45 15.82
C ARG A 539 -14.76 9.71 17.26
N ALA A 540 -14.03 10.80 17.45
CA ALA A 540 -13.75 11.35 18.77
C ALA A 540 -14.99 12.05 19.38
N GLY A 541 -15.00 12.16 20.70
CA GLY A 541 -16.05 12.81 21.48
C GLY A 541 -16.76 11.86 22.47
N PRO A 542 -17.92 12.24 22.98
CA PRO A 542 -18.62 11.48 24.01
C PRO A 542 -19.25 10.20 23.44
N TRP A 543 -19.01 9.11 24.13
CA TRP A 543 -19.56 7.77 23.89
C TRP A 543 -20.05 7.15 25.17
N LEU A 544 -20.97 6.19 25.07
CA LEU A 544 -21.52 5.43 26.20
C LEU A 544 -21.30 3.93 25.94
N ALA A 545 -20.56 3.26 26.79
CA ALA A 545 -20.48 1.82 26.80
C ALA A 545 -21.41 1.22 27.83
N LEU A 546 -22.18 0.22 27.44
CA LEU A 546 -22.99 -0.60 28.34
C LEU A 546 -22.33 -1.96 28.49
N VAL A 547 -22.24 -2.44 29.72
CA VAL A 547 -21.73 -3.77 30.04
C VAL A 547 -22.83 -4.56 30.76
N ASP A 548 -23.26 -5.63 30.12
CA ASP A 548 -24.18 -6.60 30.71
C ASP A 548 -23.38 -7.73 31.34
N VAL A 549 -23.61 -7.95 32.62
CA VAL A 549 -23.06 -9.09 33.38
C VAL A 549 -24.19 -9.99 33.78
N ARG A 550 -24.19 -11.25 33.32
CA ARG A 550 -25.20 -12.26 33.66
C ARG A 550 -24.60 -13.30 34.58
N ASN A 551 -25.29 -13.54 35.67
CA ASN A 551 -25.03 -14.64 36.60
C ASN A 551 -26.26 -15.53 36.67
N GLY A 552 -26.31 -16.61 35.90
CA GLY A 552 -27.52 -17.38 35.73
C GLY A 552 -28.69 -16.56 35.17
N ALA A 553 -29.77 -16.43 35.92
CA ALA A 553 -30.94 -15.61 35.51
C ALA A 553 -30.82 -14.12 35.89
N GLU A 554 -29.84 -13.75 36.69
CA GLU A 554 -29.67 -12.36 37.14
C GLU A 554 -28.85 -11.57 36.11
N LEU A 555 -29.41 -10.46 35.60
CA LEU A 555 -28.76 -9.53 34.71
C LEU A 555 -28.42 -8.25 35.44
N THR A 556 -27.16 -7.92 35.49
CA THR A 556 -26.64 -6.66 36.03
C THR A 556 -26.07 -5.83 34.90
N ARG A 557 -26.52 -4.57 34.76
CA ARG A 557 -26.01 -3.64 33.72
C ARG A 557 -25.24 -2.48 34.32
N ALA A 558 -24.02 -2.30 33.85
CA ALA A 558 -23.19 -1.14 34.13
C ALA A 558 -23.14 -0.20 32.90
N ALA A 559 -23.09 1.11 33.17
CA ALA A 559 -23.00 2.12 32.10
C ALA A 559 -21.75 2.98 32.33
N PHE A 560 -20.95 3.14 31.29
CA PHE A 560 -19.68 3.84 31.32
C PHE A 560 -19.66 4.95 30.27
N PRO A 561 -19.76 6.22 30.70
CA PRO A 561 -19.51 7.34 29.78
C PRO A 561 -18.00 7.46 29.52
N PHE A 562 -17.62 7.56 28.26
CA PHE A 562 -16.25 7.81 27.83
C PHE A 562 -16.19 9.04 26.96
N ASP A 563 -15.11 9.80 27.08
CA ASP A 563 -14.73 10.82 26.12
C ASP A 563 -13.56 10.26 25.28
N ILE A 564 -13.89 9.83 24.06
CA ILE A 564 -12.94 9.23 23.14
C ILE A 564 -12.08 10.31 22.53
N SER A 565 -10.77 10.21 22.77
CA SER A 565 -9.79 11.18 22.26
C SER A 565 -9.38 10.86 20.83
N ALA A 566 -9.35 11.89 19.98
CA ALA A 566 -8.77 11.76 18.64
C ALA A 566 -7.27 11.39 18.69
N ASP A 567 -6.56 11.80 19.76
CA ASP A 567 -5.14 11.51 19.93
C ASP A 567 -4.86 10.07 20.37
N ALA A 568 -5.85 9.39 20.94
CA ALA A 568 -5.76 7.98 21.32
C ALA A 568 -6.13 7.03 20.15
N ALA A 569 -6.62 7.59 19.04
CA ALA A 569 -6.76 6.79 17.83
C ALA A 569 -5.40 6.15 17.52
N VAL A 570 -5.41 4.90 17.07
CA VAL A 570 -4.27 4.38 16.31
C VAL A 570 -4.14 5.30 15.11
N GLN A 571 -3.27 6.29 15.23
CA GLN A 571 -3.10 7.30 14.19
C GLN A 571 -2.42 6.62 13.00
N LEU A 572 -3.22 6.09 12.10
CA LEU A 572 -2.77 5.65 10.78
C LEU A 572 -2.15 6.82 10.01
N VAL A 573 -2.60 8.05 10.32
CA VAL A 573 -2.06 9.30 9.75
C VAL A 573 -1.54 10.18 10.89
N ARG A 574 -0.23 10.44 10.88
CA ARG A 574 0.45 11.31 11.86
C ARG A 574 0.63 12.72 11.31
N PRO A 575 0.60 13.77 12.15
CA PRO A 575 0.92 15.11 11.72
C PRO A 575 2.37 15.19 11.21
N PRO A 576 2.63 15.97 10.14
CA PRO A 576 3.97 16.12 9.61
C PRO A 576 4.86 16.91 10.60
N SER A 577 6.06 16.41 10.87
CA SER A 577 7.07 17.17 11.60
C SER A 577 7.63 18.32 10.73
N LEU A 578 8.34 19.27 11.36
CA LEU A 578 9.01 20.35 10.64
C LEU A 578 9.95 19.82 9.55
N LEU A 579 10.65 18.70 9.79
CA LEU A 579 11.53 18.08 8.79
C LEU A 579 10.77 17.58 7.57
N HIS A 580 9.57 16.99 7.75
CA HIS A 580 8.71 16.59 6.63
C HIS A 580 8.25 17.79 5.79
N VAL A 581 7.88 18.90 6.45
CA VAL A 581 7.48 20.13 5.75
C VAL A 581 8.66 20.72 4.98
N LEU A 582 9.85 20.80 5.56
CA LEU A 582 11.06 21.30 4.88
C LEU A 582 11.43 20.40 3.69
N ALA A 583 11.36 19.08 3.85
CA ALA A 583 11.63 18.14 2.77
C ALA A 583 10.58 18.26 1.64
N LEU A 584 9.30 18.44 1.97
CA LEU A 584 8.24 18.71 1.00
C LEU A 584 8.53 19.98 0.19
N VAL A 585 8.88 21.08 0.85
CA VAL A 585 9.25 22.35 0.19
C VAL A 585 10.46 22.14 -0.72
N ALA A 586 11.46 21.38 -0.27
CA ALA A 586 12.64 21.05 -1.09
C ALA A 586 12.27 20.23 -2.35
N VAL A 587 11.38 19.24 -2.24
CA VAL A 587 10.88 18.44 -3.37
C VAL A 587 10.15 19.31 -4.38
N VAL A 588 9.23 20.15 -3.93
CA VAL A 588 8.46 21.08 -4.79
C VAL A 588 9.41 22.07 -5.46
N GLY A 589 10.35 22.65 -4.70
CA GLY A 589 11.37 23.55 -5.23
C GLY A 589 12.26 22.89 -6.30
N ALA A 590 12.71 21.65 -6.04
CA ALA A 590 13.51 20.88 -7.01
C ALA A 590 12.72 20.57 -8.29
N ALA A 591 11.46 20.18 -8.17
CA ALA A 591 10.57 19.94 -9.30
C ALA A 591 10.36 21.22 -10.14
N LEU A 592 10.10 22.35 -9.51
CA LEU A 592 9.94 23.64 -10.19
C LEU A 592 11.24 24.08 -10.89
N ILE A 593 12.39 23.97 -10.22
CA ILE A 593 13.70 24.29 -10.79
C ILE A 593 14.02 23.37 -11.98
N GLY A 594 13.75 22.06 -11.83
CA GLY A 594 14.01 21.06 -12.87
C GLY A 594 13.11 21.20 -14.09
N LEU A 595 11.83 21.44 -13.87
CA LEU A 595 10.83 21.56 -14.95
C LEU A 595 10.91 22.90 -15.69
N TRP A 596 11.31 23.97 -15.02
CA TRP A 596 11.33 25.31 -15.61
C TRP A 596 12.16 25.44 -16.91
N PRO A 597 13.43 24.99 -16.96
CA PRO A 597 14.22 25.03 -18.21
C PRO A 597 13.64 24.13 -19.31
N LEU A 598 13.03 22.99 -18.91
CA LEU A 598 12.39 22.06 -19.85
C LEU A 598 11.13 22.67 -20.45
N ILE A 599 10.28 23.26 -19.62
CA ILE A 599 9.07 23.97 -20.04
C ILE A 599 9.44 25.15 -20.94
N ARG A 600 10.43 25.96 -20.55
CA ARG A 600 10.88 27.14 -21.33
C ARG A 600 11.51 26.75 -22.67
N ARG A 601 12.29 25.64 -22.72
CA ARG A 601 12.92 25.15 -23.96
C ARG A 601 11.93 24.37 -24.85
N GLY A 602 11.06 23.58 -24.26
CA GLY A 602 10.01 22.83 -24.97
C GLY A 602 8.99 23.75 -25.62
N TYR A 603 8.60 24.80 -24.89
CA TYR A 603 7.66 25.81 -25.36
C TYR A 603 8.13 26.53 -26.65
N ASN A 604 9.44 26.82 -26.78
CA ASN A 604 10.00 27.51 -27.94
C ASN A 604 10.25 26.60 -29.16
N ARG A 605 10.01 25.28 -29.05
CA ARG A 605 10.41 24.32 -30.11
C ARG A 605 9.39 23.19 -30.35
N LEU A 606 8.24 23.22 -29.73
CA LEU A 606 7.16 22.29 -30.05
C LEU A 606 6.62 22.67 -31.43
N ASP A 607 6.87 21.79 -32.38
CA ASP A 607 6.19 21.83 -33.68
C ASP A 607 4.71 21.45 -33.41
N THR A 608 3.93 22.50 -33.19
CA THR A 608 2.52 22.39 -32.77
C THR A 608 1.63 22.20 -33.99
N SER A 609 1.82 21.09 -34.71
CA SER A 609 0.77 20.71 -35.66
C SER A 609 -0.52 20.46 -34.91
N PRO A 610 -1.68 20.97 -35.37
CA PRO A 610 -2.98 20.76 -34.69
C PRO A 610 -3.27 19.28 -34.42
N LEU A 611 -2.79 18.39 -35.27
CA LEU A 611 -2.99 16.96 -35.18
C LEU A 611 -2.09 16.30 -34.10
N ALA A 612 -0.84 16.78 -33.93
CA ALA A 612 0.02 16.32 -32.84
C ALA A 612 -0.55 16.71 -31.46
N LEU A 613 -1.15 17.90 -31.36
CA LEU A 613 -1.88 18.35 -30.17
C LEU A 613 -3.16 17.56 -29.94
N ALA A 614 -3.88 17.21 -31.01
CA ALA A 614 -5.09 16.40 -30.92
C ALA A 614 -4.77 14.96 -30.50
N LEU A 615 -3.72 14.34 -31.03
CA LEU A 615 -3.26 12.99 -30.63
C LEU A 615 -2.75 12.97 -29.18
N LEU A 616 -1.98 13.99 -28.77
CA LEU A 616 -1.51 14.12 -27.39
C LEU A 616 -2.68 14.37 -26.43
N GLY A 617 -3.63 15.24 -26.83
CA GLY A 617 -4.86 15.50 -26.07
C GLY A 617 -5.77 14.29 -26.01
N GLY A 618 -5.92 13.55 -27.11
CA GLY A 618 -6.69 12.30 -27.16
C GLY A 618 -6.08 11.18 -26.31
N ALA A 619 -4.74 11.02 -26.36
CA ALA A 619 -4.03 10.09 -25.50
C ALA A 619 -4.18 10.46 -24.00
N LEU A 620 -4.08 11.76 -23.67
CA LEU A 620 -4.27 12.24 -22.30
C LEU A 620 -5.71 12.01 -21.83
N LEU A 621 -6.72 12.30 -22.69
CA LEU A 621 -8.13 12.05 -22.37
C LEU A 621 -8.42 10.56 -22.21
N LEU A 622 -7.85 9.69 -23.05
CA LEU A 622 -7.99 8.24 -22.92
C LEU A 622 -7.39 7.74 -21.60
N ILE A 623 -6.23 8.25 -21.23
CA ILE A 623 -5.56 7.93 -19.96
C ILE A 623 -6.39 8.41 -18.77
N VAL A 624 -6.91 9.63 -18.81
CA VAL A 624 -7.82 10.16 -17.79
C VAL A 624 -9.09 9.32 -17.71
N ALA A 625 -9.67 8.93 -18.86
CA ALA A 625 -10.87 8.09 -18.90
C ALA A 625 -10.62 6.69 -18.32
N VAL A 626 -9.44 6.09 -18.57
CA VAL A 626 -9.05 4.79 -17.97
C VAL A 626 -8.85 4.92 -16.47
N ILE A 627 -8.21 6.00 -16.00
CA ILE A 627 -8.01 6.25 -14.56
C ILE A 627 -9.36 6.49 -13.88
N VAL A 628 -10.17 7.40 -14.42
CA VAL A 628 -11.49 7.72 -13.86
C VAL A 628 -12.42 6.51 -13.93
N GLY A 629 -12.41 5.77 -15.03
CA GLY A 629 -13.18 4.54 -15.17
C GLY A 629 -12.73 3.46 -14.19
N GLY A 630 -11.43 3.30 -13.98
CA GLY A 630 -10.88 2.38 -12.97
C GLY A 630 -11.27 2.75 -11.54
N VAL A 631 -11.19 4.05 -11.20
CA VAL A 631 -11.60 4.56 -9.88
C VAL A 631 -13.12 4.40 -9.68
N ILE A 632 -13.94 4.71 -10.69
CA ILE A 632 -15.40 4.55 -10.61
C ILE A 632 -15.77 3.06 -10.46
N LEU A 633 -15.12 2.18 -11.22
CA LEU A 633 -15.34 0.73 -11.11
C LEU A 633 -14.90 0.18 -9.74
N SER A 634 -13.77 0.64 -9.19
CA SER A 634 -13.33 0.30 -7.85
C SER A 634 -14.34 0.78 -6.80
N GLN A 635 -14.74 2.05 -6.84
CA GLN A 635 -15.74 2.59 -5.90
C GLN A 635 -17.13 1.95 -6.05
N GLN A 636 -17.53 1.54 -7.26
CA GLN A 636 -18.78 0.82 -7.46
C GLN A 636 -18.68 -0.62 -6.96
N SER A 637 -17.54 -1.29 -7.08
CA SER A 637 -17.34 -2.60 -6.48
C SER A 637 -17.39 -2.51 -4.96
N ASP A 638 -16.71 -1.55 -4.35
CA ASP A 638 -16.72 -1.32 -2.91
C ASP A 638 -18.13 -0.93 -2.42
N ALA A 639 -18.86 -0.09 -3.15
CA ALA A 639 -20.24 0.28 -2.84
C ALA A 639 -21.22 -0.88 -3.00
N ILE A 640 -21.01 -1.74 -4.00
CA ILE A 640 -21.79 -2.96 -4.19
C ILE A 640 -21.49 -3.95 -3.08
N PHE A 641 -20.22 -4.18 -2.73
CA PHE A 641 -19.83 -5.00 -1.59
C PHE A 641 -20.38 -4.43 -0.27
N ALA A 642 -20.22 -3.14 -0.03
CA ALA A 642 -20.79 -2.48 1.15
C ALA A 642 -22.31 -2.60 1.22
N SER A 643 -23.01 -2.56 0.09
CA SER A 643 -24.49 -2.73 0.05
C SER A 643 -24.93 -4.17 0.36
N TYR A 644 -24.10 -5.16 0.08
CA TYR A 644 -24.36 -6.55 0.47
C TYR A 644 -23.92 -6.87 1.92
N MET A 645 -22.96 -6.11 2.45
CA MET A 645 -22.39 -6.33 3.79
C MET A 645 -22.96 -5.41 4.86
N THR A 646 -23.64 -4.31 4.52
CA THR A 646 -24.34 -3.48 5.50
C THR A 646 -25.64 -4.17 5.88
N PRO A 647 -25.81 -4.60 7.14
CA PRO A 647 -27.11 -5.02 7.60
C PRO A 647 -28.11 -3.90 7.34
N LEU A 648 -29.28 -4.23 6.83
CA LEU A 648 -30.37 -3.26 6.72
C LEU A 648 -30.49 -2.52 8.06
N PRO A 649 -30.61 -1.17 8.04
CA PRO A 649 -30.73 -0.43 9.28
C PRO A 649 -31.95 -0.99 10.05
N VAL A 650 -31.65 -1.75 11.10
CA VAL A 650 -32.69 -2.26 11.99
C VAL A 650 -33.29 -1.04 12.68
N ALA A 651 -34.60 -0.89 12.60
CA ALA A 651 -35.30 0.17 13.30
C ALA A 651 -34.96 0.07 14.78
N VAL A 652 -34.24 1.06 15.30
CA VAL A 652 -33.74 1.03 16.68
C VAL A 652 -34.93 1.19 17.61
N ASN A 653 -35.17 0.21 18.46
CA ASN A 653 -36.18 0.33 19.49
C ASN A 653 -35.75 1.43 20.50
N PRO A 654 -36.47 2.53 20.62
CA PRO A 654 -36.12 3.62 21.54
C PRO A 654 -36.26 3.23 23.02
N VAL A 655 -36.85 2.08 23.30
CA VAL A 655 -37.04 1.62 24.66
C VAL A 655 -35.90 0.68 25.05
N LEU A 656 -35.09 1.10 26.00
CA LEU A 656 -34.07 0.21 26.59
C LEU A 656 -34.74 -1.03 27.18
N PRO A 657 -34.29 -2.25 26.86
CA PRO A 657 -34.89 -3.47 27.37
C PRO A 657 -34.64 -3.59 28.88
N ASP A 658 -35.63 -3.23 29.68
CA ASP A 658 -35.72 -3.63 31.08
C ASP A 658 -36.62 -4.89 31.23
N GLN A 659 -36.62 -5.55 32.37
CA GLN A 659 -37.43 -6.73 32.55
C GLN A 659 -38.93 -6.47 32.31
N ALA A 660 -39.41 -5.29 32.63
CA ALA A 660 -40.77 -4.90 32.39
C ALA A 660 -41.11 -4.68 30.92
N SER A 661 -40.19 -4.09 30.14
CA SER A 661 -40.34 -3.92 28.70
C SER A 661 -40.26 -5.24 27.94
N LEU A 662 -39.37 -6.15 28.37
CA LEU A 662 -39.27 -7.51 27.83
C LEU A 662 -40.55 -8.31 28.10
N ALA A 663 -41.10 -8.21 29.32
CA ALA A 663 -42.37 -8.87 29.66
C ALA A 663 -43.55 -8.31 28.86
N ARG A 664 -43.59 -6.98 28.66
CA ARG A 664 -44.63 -6.35 27.79
C ARG A 664 -44.44 -6.75 26.34
N GLY A 665 -43.20 -6.82 25.84
CA GLY A 665 -42.90 -7.27 24.48
C GLY A 665 -43.28 -8.71 24.23
N ALA A 666 -43.00 -9.62 25.19
CA ALA A 666 -43.39 -11.02 25.14
C ALA A 666 -44.92 -11.19 25.19
N ALA A 667 -45.63 -10.41 26.02
CA ALA A 667 -47.09 -10.43 26.07
C ALA A 667 -47.67 -9.91 24.73
N ALA A 668 -47.16 -8.82 24.18
CA ALA A 668 -47.62 -8.29 22.90
C ALA A 668 -47.33 -9.24 21.73
N LEU A 669 -46.18 -9.93 21.74
CA LEU A 669 -45.84 -10.97 20.75
C LEU A 669 -46.82 -12.13 20.81
N ASN A 670 -47.11 -12.65 22.00
CA ASN A 670 -48.06 -13.73 22.19
C ASN A 670 -49.50 -13.34 21.82
N GLU A 671 -49.88 -12.08 22.04
CA GLU A 671 -51.24 -11.60 21.76
C GLU A 671 -51.43 -11.25 20.26
N SER A 672 -50.42 -10.66 19.62
CA SER A 672 -50.52 -10.15 18.24
C SER A 672 -50.01 -11.13 17.19
N CYS A 673 -49.10 -12.05 17.54
CA CYS A 673 -48.46 -12.95 16.58
C CYS A 673 -48.88 -14.44 16.76
N ALA A 674 -49.70 -14.77 17.75
CA ALA A 674 -50.20 -16.15 17.96
C ALA A 674 -50.91 -16.70 16.71
N ALA A 675 -51.60 -15.83 15.95
CA ALA A 675 -52.25 -16.22 14.71
C ALA A 675 -51.27 -16.32 13.49
N TRP A 676 -50.06 -15.83 13.65
CA TRP A 676 -49.02 -15.84 12.60
C TRP A 676 -48.11 -17.08 12.70
N THR A 677 -47.88 -17.56 13.92
CA THR A 677 -47.06 -18.76 14.19
C THR A 677 -47.71 -20.05 13.68
N ASP A 678 -49.03 -20.06 13.50
CA ASP A 678 -49.79 -21.18 12.92
C ASP A 678 -50.00 -21.06 11.40
N SER A 679 -49.34 -20.13 10.75
CA SER A 679 -49.51 -19.92 9.29
C SER A 679 -48.43 -20.68 8.48
N PRO A 680 -48.79 -21.27 7.30
CA PRO A 680 -47.82 -21.92 6.41
C PRO A 680 -46.69 -21.00 5.93
N VAL A 681 -46.91 -19.71 5.96
CA VAL A 681 -45.91 -18.69 5.62
C VAL A 681 -44.81 -18.57 6.65
N PHE A 682 -45.14 -18.80 7.91
CA PHE A 682 -44.17 -18.84 9.02
C PHE A 682 -43.24 -20.03 8.90
N ASP A 683 -43.80 -21.21 8.60
CA ASP A 683 -43.00 -22.44 8.40
C ASP A 683 -42.06 -22.28 7.20
N GLU A 684 -42.50 -21.68 6.09
CA GLU A 684 -41.68 -21.41 4.91
C GLU A 684 -40.58 -20.34 5.19
N LEU A 685 -40.85 -19.37 6.04
CA LEU A 685 -39.88 -18.36 6.50
C LEU A 685 -38.81 -18.97 7.41
N VAL A 686 -39.23 -19.82 8.34
CA VAL A 686 -38.34 -20.54 9.27
C VAL A 686 -37.45 -21.55 8.53
N GLU A 687 -37.94 -22.21 7.48
CA GLU A 687 -37.14 -23.09 6.62
C GLU A 687 -36.11 -22.34 5.76
N ARG A 688 -36.41 -21.10 5.36
CA ARG A 688 -35.53 -20.28 4.51
C ARG A 688 -34.54 -19.43 5.31
N LEU A 689 -34.80 -19.14 6.57
CA LEU A 689 -33.84 -18.47 7.42
C LEU A 689 -32.71 -19.47 7.71
N PRO A 690 -31.41 -19.11 7.42
CA PRO A 690 -30.30 -19.90 7.92
C PRO A 690 -30.52 -20.08 9.43
N ARG A 691 -30.33 -21.27 9.94
CA ARG A 691 -30.55 -21.62 11.35
C ARG A 691 -29.87 -20.57 12.23
N LEU A 692 -30.63 -19.55 12.60
CA LEU A 692 -30.22 -18.61 13.61
C LEU A 692 -29.98 -19.43 14.86
N ARG A 693 -28.82 -19.34 15.49
CA ARG A 693 -28.58 -19.98 16.80
C ARG A 693 -29.54 -19.36 17.78
N ASP A 694 -29.88 -20.10 18.81
CA ASP A 694 -30.80 -19.63 19.90
C ASP A 694 -30.37 -18.23 20.45
N GLU A 695 -29.05 -17.93 20.43
CA GLU A 695 -28.50 -16.65 20.81
C GLU A 695 -28.88 -15.50 19.85
N GLU A 696 -28.90 -15.75 18.53
CA GLU A 696 -29.27 -14.76 17.51
C GLU A 696 -30.80 -14.47 17.54
N LEU A 697 -31.61 -15.49 17.83
CA LEU A 697 -33.04 -15.31 18.06
C LEU A 697 -33.32 -14.51 19.34
N HIS A 698 -32.50 -14.74 20.38
CA HIS A 698 -32.58 -13.97 21.62
C HIS A 698 -32.18 -12.51 21.41
N ASP A 699 -31.12 -12.27 20.65
CA ASP A 699 -30.68 -10.93 20.28
C ASP A 699 -31.68 -10.20 19.37
N ALA A 700 -32.28 -10.87 18.41
CA ALA A 700 -33.35 -10.32 17.60
C ALA A 700 -34.58 -9.95 18.46
N ALA A 701 -34.97 -10.80 19.42
CA ALA A 701 -36.07 -10.51 20.34
C ALA A 701 -35.76 -9.36 21.31
N VAL A 702 -34.50 -9.16 21.70
CA VAL A 702 -34.05 -8.07 22.60
C VAL A 702 -33.88 -6.74 21.84
N ASN A 703 -33.56 -6.77 20.53
CA ASN A 703 -33.28 -5.60 19.72
C ASN A 703 -34.50 -5.02 18.97
N GLY A 704 -35.67 -5.55 19.20
CA GLY A 704 -36.90 -4.87 18.76
C GLY A 704 -37.57 -5.43 17.53
N TRP A 705 -37.57 -6.69 17.44
CA TRP A 705 -38.60 -7.39 16.69
C TRP A 705 -39.80 -7.56 17.57
#